data_f2c5be3149c314ca187275870bdfc5f3
#
_entry.id   f2c5be3149c314ca187275870bdfc5f3
#
_cell.length_a   1.000
_cell.length_b   1.000
_cell.length_c   1.000
_cell.angle_alpha   90.00
_cell.angle_beta   90.00
_cell.angle_gamma   90.00
#
_symmetry.space_group_name_H-M   'P 1'
#
loop_
_entity.id
_entity.type
_entity.pdbx_description
1 polymer ?
#
loop_
_entity_poly.entity_id
_entity_poly.type
_entity_poly.pdbx_seq_one_letter_code
_entity_poly.pdbx_strand_id
1 'polypeptide(L)'
;MAKVVYEPRNILVTGGAGFIASHVAEHLFFTYPKYKIVILDRLDYCSNTKNFDSMQGKPNFKFVKGDIKSPDLLHYIIQQEDIDTVMHFAAQTHVDLSFGNSVTFTDDNVLGTHRILEVLKEMKHQVKRYIHVSTDEVYGENASYHDEGDMKVEATSPLDPTNPYAASKAAAEMMVKSYHRSYGLPVLVTRGNNVYGPRQYPEKLIPKMIMMLKRNKKLTVHGDGLSKRSYLHVKDVAAAFDIILHKGVTGSTYNIGTSEEHSVIDIVKQIVTMMKPDVEPEKMIEHVRNRPFNDMRYFLDLKQLELLGWKETIKFDEGLKQTVDWFTVHGQSFWADCDMDSVLVAHPVPIPRLETPGIEQQSSSHAEPPAKKAKKVKFLVFGRTGWIGGMIGDLLTQKGFAWEWASSRLQDRESVERELLHSGCTHVMNAAGLTGRPNVDWCETHRQETIRVNVIGTLTLADLCAVHGIHMTNFATGCIFHYDEKKPEKIERHDSLVAKDPSLTFSEEDRPNFTGSFYSETKGYVENMLREFDHVLTLRVRMPIDGDILTNKRNFIYKIAHYNKVVNIPNSMTVLPELLPYAVEMGLRRLVGVYNFCNPGAISHNQVLELYRDYIDPDFKWGNFTVEEQAKVITAARSNNELSPHKMWKEFPGMLPIRDSLIQYVFKPAQTDKSKARGTVK
;
A
#
# COMPACT_ATOMS: atom_id res chain seq x y z
N MET A 1 -37.61 15.89 6.18
CA MET A 1 -37.51 15.85 4.71
C MET A 1 -37.41 14.41 4.28
N ALA A 2 -38.31 13.91 3.42
CA ALA A 2 -38.21 12.55 2.87
C ALA A 2 -36.87 12.45 2.12
N LYS A 3 -36.01 11.46 2.50
CA LYS A 3 -34.77 11.19 1.77
C LYS A 3 -35.15 10.84 0.33
N VAL A 4 -34.72 11.64 -0.64
CA VAL A 4 -34.88 11.33 -2.06
C VAL A 4 -34.16 10.01 -2.33
N VAL A 5 -34.89 8.97 -2.69
CA VAL A 5 -34.32 7.69 -3.11
C VAL A 5 -33.72 7.91 -4.50
N TYR A 6 -32.48 7.50 -4.68
CA TYR A 6 -31.79 7.57 -5.98
C TYR A 6 -32.31 6.45 -6.89
N GLU A 7 -32.68 6.77 -8.10
CA GLU A 7 -33.13 5.79 -9.10
C GLU A 7 -32.20 5.86 -10.33
N PRO A 8 -31.32 4.87 -10.52
CA PRO A 8 -30.48 4.78 -11.70
C PRO A 8 -31.31 4.37 -12.93
N ARG A 9 -30.80 4.68 -14.13
CA ARG A 9 -31.40 4.20 -15.40
C ARG A 9 -30.44 3.26 -16.13
N ASN A 10 -29.18 3.68 -16.26
CA ASN A 10 -28.18 2.97 -17.03
C ASN A 10 -26.92 2.76 -16.15
N ILE A 11 -26.67 1.52 -15.78
CA ILE A 11 -25.63 1.16 -14.81
C ILE A 11 -24.47 0.46 -15.52
N LEU A 12 -23.27 1.00 -15.39
CA LEU A 12 -22.03 0.33 -15.77
C LEU A 12 -21.50 -0.46 -14.59
N VAL A 13 -21.33 -1.78 -14.76
CA VAL A 13 -20.74 -2.69 -13.78
C VAL A 13 -19.38 -3.15 -14.31
N THR A 14 -18.29 -2.64 -13.76
CA THR A 14 -16.94 -3.10 -14.12
C THR A 14 -16.57 -4.36 -13.34
N GLY A 15 -15.84 -5.28 -13.97
CA GLY A 15 -15.58 -6.60 -13.38
C GLY A 15 -16.81 -7.48 -13.32
N GLY A 16 -17.82 -7.21 -14.17
CA GLY A 16 -19.14 -7.81 -14.11
C GLY A 16 -19.20 -9.29 -14.51
N ALA A 17 -18.15 -9.83 -15.12
CA ALA A 17 -18.01 -11.27 -15.34
C ALA A 17 -17.42 -12.02 -14.12
N GLY A 18 -17.04 -11.30 -13.05
CA GLY A 18 -16.60 -11.85 -11.77
C GLY A 18 -17.76 -12.30 -10.87
N PHE A 19 -17.42 -12.96 -9.76
CA PHE A 19 -18.37 -13.60 -8.86
C PHE A 19 -19.38 -12.63 -8.22
N ILE A 20 -18.93 -11.64 -7.45
CA ILE A 20 -19.82 -10.73 -6.71
C ILE A 20 -20.59 -9.82 -7.69
N ALA A 21 -19.87 -9.23 -8.63
CA ALA A 21 -20.42 -8.26 -9.57
C ALA A 21 -21.55 -8.85 -10.43
N SER A 22 -21.40 -10.11 -10.87
CA SER A 22 -22.43 -10.79 -11.66
C SER A 22 -23.72 -11.04 -10.86
N HIS A 23 -23.63 -11.40 -9.59
CA HIS A 23 -24.80 -11.58 -8.72
C HIS A 23 -25.51 -10.23 -8.45
N VAL A 24 -24.73 -9.16 -8.24
CA VAL A 24 -25.31 -7.81 -8.09
C VAL A 24 -25.97 -7.36 -9.37
N ALA A 25 -25.33 -7.53 -10.53
CA ALA A 25 -25.88 -7.18 -11.83
C ALA A 25 -27.17 -7.97 -12.12
N GLU A 26 -27.16 -9.28 -11.88
CA GLU A 26 -28.32 -10.16 -12.07
C GLU A 26 -29.48 -9.78 -11.13
N HIS A 27 -29.19 -9.51 -9.85
CA HIS A 27 -30.17 -9.04 -8.88
C HIS A 27 -30.86 -7.74 -9.33
N LEU A 28 -30.07 -6.73 -9.69
CA LEU A 28 -30.61 -5.44 -10.17
C LEU A 28 -31.38 -5.59 -11.47
N PHE A 29 -30.91 -6.40 -12.41
CA PHE A 29 -31.52 -6.63 -13.70
C PHE A 29 -32.93 -7.22 -13.58
N PHE A 30 -33.13 -8.23 -12.73
CA PHE A 30 -34.40 -8.89 -12.56
C PHE A 30 -35.33 -8.16 -11.58
N THR A 31 -34.78 -7.47 -10.58
CA THR A 31 -35.58 -6.67 -9.63
C THR A 31 -36.14 -5.39 -10.28
N TYR A 32 -35.35 -4.76 -11.17
CA TYR A 32 -35.67 -3.49 -11.80
C TYR A 32 -35.64 -3.58 -13.33
N PRO A 33 -36.71 -4.10 -13.99
CA PRO A 33 -36.71 -4.35 -15.45
C PRO A 33 -36.48 -3.10 -16.31
N LYS A 34 -36.61 -1.91 -15.72
CA LYS A 34 -36.36 -0.63 -16.41
C LYS A 34 -34.90 -0.22 -16.45
N TYR A 35 -34.04 -0.85 -15.62
CA TYR A 35 -32.64 -0.55 -15.62
C TYR A 35 -31.92 -1.22 -16.79
N LYS A 36 -31.02 -0.50 -17.40
CA LYS A 36 -30.09 -1.05 -18.37
C LYS A 36 -28.77 -1.39 -17.63
N ILE A 37 -28.33 -2.61 -17.79
CA ILE A 37 -27.08 -3.09 -17.22
C ILE A 37 -26.04 -3.26 -18.33
N VAL A 38 -24.91 -2.55 -18.20
CA VAL A 38 -23.75 -2.68 -19.08
C VAL A 38 -22.61 -3.27 -18.27
N ILE A 39 -22.12 -4.44 -18.66
CA ILE A 39 -20.97 -5.09 -18.05
C ILE A 39 -19.71 -4.76 -18.85
N LEU A 40 -18.65 -4.28 -18.17
CA LEU A 40 -17.32 -4.16 -18.71
C LEU A 40 -16.40 -5.13 -17.94
N ASP A 41 -15.76 -6.06 -18.68
CA ASP A 41 -14.81 -7.02 -18.10
C ASP A 41 -13.73 -7.39 -19.12
N ARG A 42 -12.49 -7.53 -18.69
CA ARG A 42 -11.40 -7.97 -19.57
C ARG A 42 -11.34 -9.48 -19.75
N LEU A 43 -12.12 -10.23 -18.96
CA LEU A 43 -12.15 -11.70 -18.88
C LEU A 43 -10.80 -12.27 -18.39
N ASP A 44 -10.41 -11.89 -17.19
CA ASP A 44 -9.26 -12.46 -16.50
C ASP A 44 -9.55 -13.89 -16.02
N TYR A 45 -8.53 -14.58 -15.50
CA TYR A 45 -8.53 -16.00 -15.13
C TYR A 45 -9.70 -16.43 -14.23
N CYS A 46 -10.22 -15.53 -13.37
CA CYS A 46 -11.33 -15.80 -12.44
C CYS A 46 -12.69 -15.31 -12.95
N SER A 47 -12.76 -14.75 -14.16
CA SER A 47 -13.99 -14.29 -14.81
C SER A 47 -14.62 -15.40 -15.66
N ASN A 48 -15.96 -15.40 -15.76
CA ASN A 48 -16.67 -16.35 -16.61
C ASN A 48 -17.91 -15.68 -17.23
N THR A 49 -18.07 -15.78 -18.56
CA THR A 49 -19.23 -15.23 -19.26
C THR A 49 -20.54 -15.94 -18.90
N LYS A 50 -20.47 -17.22 -18.46
CA LYS A 50 -21.63 -17.95 -17.92
C LYS A 50 -22.28 -17.27 -16.72
N ASN A 51 -21.54 -16.37 -16.05
CA ASN A 51 -22.06 -15.58 -14.93
C ASN A 51 -23.24 -14.65 -15.30
N PHE A 52 -23.40 -14.31 -16.56
CA PHE A 52 -24.48 -13.44 -17.05
C PHE A 52 -25.33 -14.05 -18.17
N ASP A 53 -25.25 -15.39 -18.37
CA ASP A 53 -26.07 -16.08 -19.40
C ASP A 53 -27.58 -15.79 -19.25
N SER A 54 -28.09 -15.66 -18.01
CA SER A 54 -29.49 -15.36 -17.72
C SER A 54 -29.96 -13.99 -18.27
N MET A 55 -29.01 -13.05 -18.46
CA MET A 55 -29.28 -11.71 -18.98
C MET A 55 -28.98 -11.59 -20.48
N GLN A 56 -28.21 -12.51 -21.04
CA GLN A 56 -27.73 -12.43 -22.42
C GLN A 56 -28.89 -12.43 -23.44
N GLY A 57 -28.78 -11.60 -24.48
CA GLY A 57 -29.83 -11.45 -25.50
C GLY A 57 -31.02 -10.58 -25.07
N LYS A 58 -31.06 -10.05 -23.86
CA LYS A 58 -32.11 -9.13 -23.41
C LYS A 58 -31.82 -7.68 -23.87
N PRO A 59 -32.84 -6.88 -24.23
CA PRO A 59 -32.65 -5.55 -24.83
C PRO A 59 -31.98 -4.53 -23.87
N ASN A 60 -32.15 -4.71 -22.58
CA ASN A 60 -31.57 -3.84 -21.53
C ASN A 60 -30.32 -4.41 -20.92
N PHE A 61 -29.64 -5.37 -21.58
CA PHE A 61 -28.36 -5.91 -21.19
C PHE A 61 -27.31 -5.75 -22.29
N LYS A 62 -26.07 -5.36 -21.90
CA LYS A 62 -24.94 -5.31 -22.83
C LYS A 62 -23.67 -5.78 -22.13
N PHE A 63 -22.89 -6.59 -22.83
CA PHE A 63 -21.53 -6.97 -22.42
C PHE A 63 -20.50 -6.30 -23.34
N VAL A 64 -19.47 -5.71 -22.76
CA VAL A 64 -18.32 -5.13 -23.44
C VAL A 64 -17.06 -5.79 -22.90
N LYS A 65 -16.29 -6.46 -23.77
CA LYS A 65 -14.97 -6.96 -23.41
C LYS A 65 -13.96 -5.83 -23.50
N GLY A 66 -13.31 -5.49 -22.37
CA GLY A 66 -12.33 -4.42 -22.33
C GLY A 66 -11.74 -4.21 -20.94
N ASP A 67 -10.67 -3.43 -20.88
CA ASP A 67 -9.93 -3.12 -19.67
C ASP A 67 -10.28 -1.73 -19.14
N ILE A 68 -10.49 -1.60 -17.83
CA ILE A 68 -10.72 -0.32 -17.13
C ILE A 68 -9.54 0.65 -17.26
N LYS A 69 -8.38 0.16 -17.68
CA LYS A 69 -7.19 0.97 -17.94
C LYS A 69 -7.22 1.72 -19.27
N SER A 70 -8.27 1.57 -20.08
CA SER A 70 -8.50 2.29 -21.34
C SER A 70 -9.46 3.47 -21.14
N PRO A 71 -8.98 4.71 -20.96
CA PRO A 71 -9.86 5.88 -20.79
C PRO A 71 -10.79 6.09 -21.97
N ASP A 72 -10.31 5.93 -23.21
CA ASP A 72 -11.10 6.12 -24.42
C ASP A 72 -12.28 5.17 -24.48
N LEU A 73 -12.08 3.89 -24.11
CA LEU A 73 -13.15 2.91 -24.03
C LEU A 73 -14.17 3.28 -22.94
N LEU A 74 -13.72 3.74 -21.78
CA LEU A 74 -14.60 4.18 -20.70
C LEU A 74 -15.44 5.39 -21.13
N HIS A 75 -14.81 6.40 -21.74
CA HIS A 75 -15.53 7.55 -22.31
C HIS A 75 -16.59 7.11 -23.32
N TYR A 76 -16.20 6.25 -24.26
CA TYR A 76 -17.11 5.72 -25.27
C TYR A 76 -18.31 5.02 -24.64
N ILE A 77 -18.09 4.09 -23.69
CA ILE A 77 -19.18 3.35 -23.03
C ILE A 77 -20.10 4.31 -22.28
N ILE A 78 -19.54 5.21 -21.44
CA ILE A 78 -20.34 6.12 -20.64
C ILE A 78 -21.23 6.98 -21.52
N GLN A 79 -20.69 7.51 -22.61
CA GLN A 79 -21.42 8.37 -23.54
C GLN A 79 -22.46 7.61 -24.38
N GLN A 80 -22.06 6.49 -25.01
CA GLN A 80 -22.92 5.75 -25.94
C GLN A 80 -24.06 5.01 -25.24
N GLU A 81 -23.82 4.56 -24.00
CA GLU A 81 -24.84 3.82 -23.24
C GLU A 81 -25.62 4.73 -22.27
N ASP A 82 -25.38 6.05 -22.32
CA ASP A 82 -25.99 7.07 -21.44
C ASP A 82 -25.86 6.69 -19.95
N ILE A 83 -24.66 6.24 -19.52
CA ILE A 83 -24.42 5.74 -18.17
C ILE A 83 -24.57 6.87 -17.16
N ASP A 84 -25.46 6.70 -16.19
CA ASP A 84 -25.67 7.61 -15.06
C ASP A 84 -25.09 7.06 -13.74
N THR A 85 -24.79 5.78 -13.70
CA THR A 85 -24.30 5.08 -12.51
C THR A 85 -23.14 4.15 -12.85
N VAL A 86 -22.07 4.18 -12.04
CA VAL A 86 -20.95 3.23 -12.18
C VAL A 86 -20.78 2.46 -10.87
N MET A 87 -20.79 1.14 -10.96
CA MET A 87 -20.44 0.23 -9.86
C MET A 87 -19.12 -0.45 -10.19
N HIS A 88 -18.07 -0.11 -9.44
CA HIS A 88 -16.70 -0.52 -9.75
C HIS A 88 -16.26 -1.70 -8.90
N PHE A 89 -16.40 -2.91 -9.46
CA PHE A 89 -15.95 -4.17 -8.86
C PHE A 89 -14.63 -4.68 -9.43
N ALA A 90 -14.22 -4.22 -10.61
CA ALA A 90 -13.01 -4.71 -11.26
C ALA A 90 -11.77 -4.51 -10.35
N ALA A 91 -11.14 -5.60 -9.96
CA ALA A 91 -9.96 -5.61 -9.11
C ALA A 91 -9.24 -6.96 -9.16
N GLN A 92 -7.95 -6.99 -8.87
CA GLN A 92 -7.26 -8.20 -8.44
C GLN A 92 -7.61 -8.47 -6.97
N THR A 93 -8.00 -9.71 -6.63
CA THR A 93 -8.62 -10.02 -5.33
C THR A 93 -8.00 -11.21 -4.59
N HIS A 94 -6.98 -11.85 -5.13
CA HIS A 94 -6.39 -13.05 -4.52
C HIS A 94 -5.18 -12.68 -3.66
N VAL A 95 -5.35 -12.69 -2.32
CA VAL A 95 -4.32 -12.29 -1.36
C VAL A 95 -3.00 -13.03 -1.58
N ASP A 96 -3.04 -14.37 -1.75
CA ASP A 96 -1.83 -15.17 -1.94
C ASP A 96 -1.06 -14.77 -3.21
N LEU A 97 -1.75 -14.44 -4.31
CA LEU A 97 -1.10 -13.94 -5.52
C LEU A 97 -0.48 -12.55 -5.32
N SER A 98 -1.03 -11.74 -4.40
CA SER A 98 -0.49 -10.42 -4.13
C SER A 98 0.92 -10.44 -3.51
N PHE A 99 1.26 -11.49 -2.76
CA PHE A 99 2.61 -11.68 -2.22
C PHE A 99 3.65 -11.99 -3.32
N GLY A 100 3.23 -12.61 -4.42
CA GLY A 100 4.11 -12.95 -5.53
C GLY A 100 4.10 -11.95 -6.69
N ASN A 101 3.08 -11.08 -6.80
CA ASN A 101 2.89 -10.15 -7.92
C ASN A 101 2.17 -8.86 -7.49
N SER A 102 2.66 -8.17 -6.48
CA SER A 102 2.06 -6.97 -5.91
C SER A 102 1.90 -5.81 -6.92
N VAL A 103 2.79 -5.71 -7.90
CA VAL A 103 2.75 -4.64 -8.92
C VAL A 103 1.50 -4.73 -9.79
N THR A 104 1.08 -5.93 -10.18
CA THR A 104 -0.18 -6.12 -10.93
C THR A 104 -1.37 -5.64 -10.10
N PHE A 105 -1.36 -5.87 -8.77
CA PHE A 105 -2.39 -5.36 -7.88
C PHE A 105 -2.40 -3.83 -7.82
N THR A 106 -1.24 -3.19 -7.79
CA THR A 106 -1.14 -1.72 -7.86
C THR A 106 -1.61 -1.19 -9.21
N ASP A 107 -1.19 -1.80 -10.32
CA ASP A 107 -1.58 -1.38 -11.67
C ASP A 107 -3.10 -1.54 -11.91
N ASP A 108 -3.68 -2.66 -11.52
CA ASP A 108 -5.11 -2.91 -11.72
C ASP A 108 -5.99 -2.18 -10.69
N ASN A 109 -5.66 -2.28 -9.39
CA ASN A 109 -6.52 -1.77 -8.34
C ASN A 109 -6.37 -0.26 -8.12
N VAL A 110 -5.15 0.28 -8.19
CA VAL A 110 -4.91 1.71 -7.95
C VAL A 110 -5.01 2.50 -9.26
N LEU A 111 -4.19 2.16 -10.27
CA LEU A 111 -4.19 2.90 -11.53
C LEU A 111 -5.47 2.69 -12.32
N GLY A 112 -6.00 1.47 -12.36
CA GLY A 112 -7.29 1.20 -13.00
C GLY A 112 -8.39 2.07 -12.40
N THR A 113 -8.49 2.11 -11.06
CA THR A 113 -9.44 3.00 -10.35
C THR A 113 -9.18 4.47 -10.67
N HIS A 114 -7.92 4.92 -10.66
CA HIS A 114 -7.57 6.30 -10.95
C HIS A 114 -7.99 6.72 -12.37
N ARG A 115 -7.82 5.86 -13.37
CA ARG A 115 -8.27 6.14 -14.74
C ARG A 115 -9.79 6.29 -14.85
N ILE A 116 -10.56 5.44 -14.16
CA ILE A 116 -12.00 5.61 -14.05
C ILE A 116 -12.35 6.97 -13.44
N LEU A 117 -11.68 7.35 -12.34
CA LEU A 117 -11.95 8.63 -11.67
C LEU A 117 -11.63 9.84 -12.55
N GLU A 118 -10.58 9.81 -13.38
CA GLU A 118 -10.29 10.89 -14.33
C GLU A 118 -11.40 11.00 -15.37
N VAL A 119 -11.86 9.91 -15.96
CA VAL A 119 -12.97 9.89 -16.90
C VAL A 119 -14.26 10.42 -16.24
N LEU A 120 -14.56 9.98 -15.01
CA LEU A 120 -15.74 10.44 -14.28
C LEU A 120 -15.66 11.94 -13.93
N LYS A 121 -14.49 12.47 -13.68
CA LYS A 121 -14.27 13.90 -13.44
C LYS A 121 -14.65 14.72 -14.68
N GLU A 122 -14.27 14.27 -15.86
CA GLU A 122 -14.64 14.92 -17.13
C GLU A 122 -16.13 14.78 -17.43
N MET A 123 -16.74 13.65 -17.06
CA MET A 123 -18.15 13.33 -17.31
C MET A 123 -19.07 13.53 -16.07
N LYS A 124 -18.66 14.32 -15.09
CA LYS A 124 -19.42 14.50 -13.82
C LYS A 124 -20.84 15.05 -13.98
N HIS A 125 -21.14 15.72 -15.10
CA HIS A 125 -22.46 16.21 -15.41
C HIS A 125 -23.44 15.08 -15.78
N GLN A 126 -22.94 13.95 -16.28
CA GLN A 126 -23.71 12.77 -16.68
C GLN A 126 -23.78 11.72 -15.57
N VAL A 127 -22.66 11.32 -14.98
CA VAL A 127 -22.60 10.29 -13.93
C VAL A 127 -23.02 10.87 -12.59
N LYS A 128 -24.10 10.33 -12.03
CA LYS A 128 -24.76 10.80 -10.80
C LYS A 128 -24.40 9.97 -9.57
N ARG A 129 -23.85 8.77 -9.78
CA ARG A 129 -23.42 7.88 -8.69
C ARG A 129 -22.26 6.99 -9.12
N TYR A 130 -21.26 6.91 -8.25
CA TYR A 130 -20.13 5.98 -8.37
C TYR A 130 -19.98 5.21 -7.08
N ILE A 131 -20.04 3.87 -7.14
CA ILE A 131 -19.83 2.99 -5.99
C ILE A 131 -18.49 2.28 -6.18
N HIS A 132 -17.55 2.53 -5.27
CA HIS A 132 -16.25 1.86 -5.22
C HIS A 132 -16.29 0.69 -4.24
N VAL A 133 -15.97 -0.49 -4.74
CA VAL A 133 -15.93 -1.71 -3.93
C VAL A 133 -14.54 -1.90 -3.34
N SER A 134 -14.43 -1.78 -2.01
CA SER A 134 -13.24 -2.05 -1.22
C SER A 134 -13.40 -3.36 -0.42
N THR A 135 -12.59 -3.58 0.58
CA THR A 135 -12.53 -4.78 1.43
C THR A 135 -12.38 -4.37 2.89
N ASP A 136 -12.79 -5.21 3.82
CA ASP A 136 -12.55 -5.07 5.26
C ASP A 136 -11.05 -5.18 5.61
N GLU A 137 -10.27 -5.88 4.79
CA GLU A 137 -8.82 -6.03 4.98
C GLU A 137 -8.07 -4.68 5.00
N VAL A 138 -8.66 -3.59 4.47
CA VAL A 138 -8.07 -2.25 4.54
C VAL A 138 -7.96 -1.72 5.97
N TYR A 139 -8.73 -2.25 6.91
CA TYR A 139 -8.65 -1.89 8.33
C TYR A 139 -7.46 -2.53 9.05
N GLY A 140 -6.88 -3.61 8.51
CA GLY A 140 -5.91 -4.43 9.20
C GLY A 140 -6.52 -5.27 10.33
N GLU A 141 -5.65 -5.98 11.05
CA GLU A 141 -6.03 -6.91 12.10
C GLU A 141 -6.66 -6.22 13.32
N ASN A 142 -7.61 -6.89 13.97
CA ASN A 142 -8.09 -6.49 15.28
C ASN A 142 -7.12 -6.94 16.38
N ALA A 143 -6.73 -6.02 17.29
CA ALA A 143 -5.65 -6.23 18.25
C ALA A 143 -5.97 -7.24 19.36
N SER A 144 -7.26 -7.54 19.63
CA SER A 144 -7.64 -8.49 20.66
C SER A 144 -8.75 -9.47 20.25
N TYR A 145 -8.65 -10.70 20.74
CA TYR A 145 -9.65 -11.77 20.52
C TYR A 145 -10.95 -11.56 21.32
N HIS A 146 -10.95 -10.70 22.34
CA HIS A 146 -11.97 -10.69 23.39
C HIS A 146 -12.68 -9.35 23.59
N ASP A 147 -12.26 -8.29 22.89
CA ASP A 147 -12.80 -6.95 23.10
C ASP A 147 -13.85 -6.59 22.04
N GLU A 148 -15.12 -6.47 22.45
CA GLU A 148 -16.19 -5.91 21.62
C GLU A 148 -15.91 -4.44 21.24
N GLY A 149 -15.00 -3.77 21.98
CA GLY A 149 -14.56 -2.40 21.71
C GLY A 149 -13.66 -2.24 20.47
N ASP A 150 -13.17 -3.33 19.87
CA ASP A 150 -12.26 -3.30 18.72
C ASP A 150 -12.98 -3.47 17.36
N MET A 151 -14.29 -3.31 17.35
CA MET A 151 -15.10 -3.37 16.14
C MET A 151 -14.75 -2.24 15.16
N LYS A 152 -14.53 -2.57 13.90
CA LYS A 152 -14.12 -1.59 12.87
C LYS A 152 -15.32 -0.77 12.38
N VAL A 153 -15.28 0.53 12.63
CA VAL A 153 -16.31 1.51 12.30
C VAL A 153 -15.85 2.37 11.12
N GLU A 154 -16.72 2.60 10.14
CA GLU A 154 -16.39 3.28 8.87
C GLU A 154 -15.80 4.69 9.06
N ALA A 155 -16.31 5.42 10.05
CA ALA A 155 -15.97 6.84 10.27
C ALA A 155 -14.69 7.04 11.10
N THR A 156 -14.38 6.12 12.02
CA THR A 156 -13.38 6.33 13.08
C THR A 156 -12.21 5.36 13.04
N SER A 157 -12.38 4.16 12.47
CA SER A 157 -11.29 3.21 12.39
C SER A 157 -10.28 3.61 11.31
N PRO A 158 -8.98 3.69 11.65
CA PRO A 158 -7.93 3.95 10.67
C PRO A 158 -7.82 2.81 9.67
N LEU A 159 -7.23 3.09 8.51
CA LEU A 159 -6.83 2.05 7.56
C LEU A 159 -5.39 1.66 7.86
N ASP A 160 -5.17 0.37 8.11
CA ASP A 160 -3.87 -0.22 8.44
C ASP A 160 -3.70 -1.59 7.75
N PRO A 161 -3.67 -1.61 6.40
CA PRO A 161 -3.63 -2.84 5.62
C PRO A 161 -2.35 -3.63 5.88
N THR A 162 -2.48 -4.96 6.01
CA THR A 162 -1.43 -5.89 6.43
C THR A 162 -0.83 -6.71 5.28
N ASN A 163 -1.37 -6.60 4.06
CA ASN A 163 -0.89 -7.33 2.89
C ASN A 163 -0.96 -6.46 1.62
N PRO A 164 -0.24 -6.81 0.52
CA PRO A 164 -0.19 -5.99 -0.69
C PRO A 164 -1.54 -5.80 -1.38
N TYR A 165 -2.44 -6.78 -1.34
CA TYR A 165 -3.81 -6.64 -1.84
C TYR A 165 -4.57 -5.58 -1.06
N ALA A 166 -4.62 -5.70 0.27
CA ALA A 166 -5.30 -4.76 1.15
C ALA A 166 -4.73 -3.34 1.00
N ALA A 167 -3.39 -3.20 0.90
CA ALA A 167 -2.71 -1.94 0.66
C ALA A 167 -3.12 -1.31 -0.68
N SER A 168 -3.23 -2.09 -1.76
CA SER A 168 -3.70 -1.59 -3.05
C SER A 168 -5.16 -1.12 -3.02
N LYS A 169 -6.03 -1.82 -2.28
CA LYS A 169 -7.44 -1.43 -2.09
C LYS A 169 -7.57 -0.17 -1.24
N ALA A 170 -6.78 -0.03 -0.16
CA ALA A 170 -6.73 1.17 0.66
C ALA A 170 -6.26 2.39 -0.16
N ALA A 171 -5.23 2.24 -0.98
CA ALA A 171 -4.73 3.29 -1.86
C ALA A 171 -5.80 3.73 -2.89
N ALA A 172 -6.49 2.77 -3.52
CA ALA A 172 -7.60 3.06 -4.43
C ALA A 172 -8.73 3.81 -3.73
N GLU A 173 -9.13 3.39 -2.52
CA GLU A 173 -10.16 4.05 -1.72
C GLU A 173 -9.78 5.50 -1.38
N MET A 174 -8.52 5.76 -1.03
CA MET A 174 -8.03 7.12 -0.77
C MET A 174 -8.10 8.01 -2.01
N MET A 175 -7.79 7.47 -3.20
CA MET A 175 -8.00 8.16 -4.47
C MET A 175 -9.47 8.55 -4.65
N VAL A 176 -10.39 7.61 -4.45
CA VAL A 176 -11.84 7.84 -4.56
C VAL A 176 -12.29 8.96 -3.62
N LYS A 177 -11.90 8.90 -2.35
CA LYS A 177 -12.25 9.94 -1.35
C LYS A 177 -11.65 11.30 -1.69
N SER A 178 -10.43 11.34 -2.23
CA SER A 178 -9.80 12.60 -2.65
C SER A 178 -10.54 13.24 -3.82
N TYR A 179 -11.00 12.44 -4.80
CA TYR A 179 -11.79 12.94 -5.94
C TYR A 179 -13.17 13.45 -5.52
N HIS A 180 -13.79 12.81 -4.53
CA HIS A 180 -15.02 13.35 -3.93
C HIS A 180 -14.77 14.73 -3.32
N ARG A 181 -13.75 14.87 -2.48
CA ARG A 181 -13.45 16.12 -1.76
C ARG A 181 -13.01 17.25 -2.69
N SER A 182 -12.15 16.93 -3.68
CA SER A 182 -11.53 17.94 -4.55
C SER A 182 -12.38 18.33 -5.74
N TYR A 183 -13.14 17.38 -6.31
CA TYR A 183 -13.88 17.59 -7.56
C TYR A 183 -15.39 17.42 -7.40
N GLY A 184 -15.87 17.02 -6.21
CA GLY A 184 -17.30 16.82 -5.95
C GLY A 184 -17.89 15.61 -6.66
N LEU A 185 -17.09 14.57 -6.96
CA LEU A 185 -17.62 13.35 -7.56
C LEU A 185 -18.61 12.65 -6.62
N PRO A 186 -19.74 12.12 -7.13
CA PRO A 186 -20.79 11.51 -6.32
C PRO A 186 -20.45 10.08 -5.91
N VAL A 187 -19.44 9.91 -5.05
CA VAL A 187 -18.88 8.62 -4.68
C VAL A 187 -19.55 8.01 -3.45
N LEU A 188 -19.61 6.67 -3.42
CA LEU A 188 -19.82 5.85 -2.23
C LEU A 188 -18.72 4.79 -2.19
N VAL A 189 -18.35 4.36 -1.00
CA VAL A 189 -17.36 3.30 -0.78
C VAL A 189 -18.01 2.15 -0.02
N THR A 190 -17.68 0.92 -0.35
CA THR A 190 -18.10 -0.25 0.43
C THR A 190 -16.88 -1.04 0.89
N ARG A 191 -16.91 -1.60 2.11
CA ARG A 191 -15.89 -2.48 2.66
C ARG A 191 -16.56 -3.79 3.07
N GLY A 192 -16.24 -4.87 2.35
CA GLY A 192 -16.92 -6.16 2.50
C GLY A 192 -16.10 -7.20 3.21
N ASN A 193 -16.76 -8.02 4.07
CA ASN A 193 -16.21 -9.28 4.57
C ASN A 193 -16.05 -10.31 3.44
N ASN A 194 -15.55 -11.51 3.79
CA ASN A 194 -15.46 -12.59 2.81
C ASN A 194 -16.85 -12.96 2.28
N VAL A 195 -16.96 -13.06 0.97
CA VAL A 195 -18.20 -13.44 0.29
C VAL A 195 -18.08 -14.87 -0.19
N TYR A 196 -19.15 -15.65 -0.04
CA TYR A 196 -19.23 -17.03 -0.54
C TYR A 196 -20.57 -17.31 -1.22
N GLY A 197 -20.61 -18.37 -2.04
CA GLY A 197 -21.83 -18.78 -2.70
C GLY A 197 -21.59 -19.48 -4.03
N PRO A 198 -22.68 -19.84 -4.74
CA PRO A 198 -22.64 -20.40 -6.09
C PRO A 198 -21.83 -19.56 -7.08
N ARG A 199 -21.13 -20.18 -8.02
CA ARG A 199 -20.32 -19.53 -9.08
C ARG A 199 -19.03 -18.85 -8.61
N GLN A 200 -18.66 -18.97 -7.34
CA GLN A 200 -17.38 -18.45 -6.85
C GLN A 200 -16.21 -19.22 -7.48
N TYR A 201 -15.11 -18.51 -7.78
CA TYR A 201 -13.93 -19.14 -8.40
C TYR A 201 -13.24 -20.12 -7.43
N PRO A 202 -12.83 -21.33 -7.89
CA PRO A 202 -12.38 -22.43 -7.02
C PRO A 202 -11.05 -22.22 -6.31
N GLU A 203 -10.37 -21.09 -6.46
CA GLU A 203 -9.19 -20.73 -5.63
C GLU A 203 -9.59 -20.36 -4.19
N LYS A 204 -10.82 -19.89 -3.98
CA LYS A 204 -11.32 -19.45 -2.66
C LYS A 204 -11.67 -20.65 -1.78
N LEU A 205 -11.53 -20.46 -0.45
CA LEU A 205 -11.59 -21.55 0.55
C LEU A 205 -12.75 -22.53 0.31
N ILE A 206 -14.00 -22.06 0.38
CA ILE A 206 -15.18 -22.92 0.34
C ILE A 206 -15.27 -23.71 -0.98
N PRO A 207 -15.27 -23.07 -2.18
CA PRO A 207 -15.32 -23.83 -3.41
C PRO A 207 -14.09 -24.72 -3.65
N LYS A 208 -12.90 -24.31 -3.19
CA LYS A 208 -11.68 -25.11 -3.26
C LYS A 208 -11.84 -26.43 -2.51
N MET A 209 -12.30 -26.38 -1.25
CA MET A 209 -12.50 -27.58 -0.43
C MET A 209 -13.54 -28.52 -1.05
N ILE A 210 -14.65 -27.98 -1.55
CA ILE A 210 -15.68 -28.77 -2.24
C ILE A 210 -15.11 -29.48 -3.47
N MET A 211 -14.39 -28.75 -4.34
CA MET A 211 -13.82 -29.29 -5.57
C MET A 211 -12.69 -30.30 -5.31
N MET A 212 -11.91 -30.14 -4.23
CA MET A 212 -10.92 -31.13 -3.79
C MET A 212 -11.60 -32.44 -3.32
N LEU A 213 -12.66 -32.36 -2.51
CA LEU A 213 -13.42 -33.52 -2.04
C LEU A 213 -14.08 -34.27 -3.20
N LYS A 214 -14.62 -33.57 -4.20
CA LYS A 214 -15.16 -34.21 -5.43
C LYS A 214 -14.11 -35.03 -6.18
N ARG A 215 -12.84 -34.66 -6.07
CA ARG A 215 -11.69 -35.34 -6.69
C ARG A 215 -10.98 -36.28 -5.76
N ASN A 216 -11.57 -36.59 -4.60
CA ASN A 216 -10.99 -37.46 -3.55
C ASN A 216 -9.59 -37.01 -3.08
N LYS A 217 -9.27 -35.70 -3.19
CA LYS A 217 -8.03 -35.11 -2.68
C LYS A 217 -8.20 -34.74 -1.20
N LYS A 218 -7.09 -34.80 -0.42
CA LYS A 218 -7.06 -34.24 0.94
C LYS A 218 -7.19 -32.75 0.92
N LEU A 219 -7.83 -32.17 1.94
CA LEU A 219 -8.08 -30.76 2.10
C LEU A 219 -6.90 -30.10 2.80
N THR A 220 -6.27 -29.13 2.17
CA THR A 220 -5.12 -28.42 2.74
C THR A 220 -5.56 -27.24 3.60
N VAL A 221 -5.20 -27.28 4.90
CA VAL A 221 -5.46 -26.23 5.87
C VAL A 221 -4.14 -25.55 6.25
N HIS A 222 -4.06 -24.24 6.12
CA HIS A 222 -2.88 -23.47 6.49
C HIS A 222 -2.76 -23.34 8.02
N GLY A 223 -1.58 -23.65 8.57
CA GLY A 223 -1.33 -23.64 10.02
C GLY A 223 -2.27 -24.59 10.77
N ASP A 224 -2.82 -24.13 11.87
CA ASP A 224 -3.80 -24.85 12.69
C ASP A 224 -5.26 -24.72 12.21
N GLY A 225 -5.51 -23.76 11.32
CA GLY A 225 -6.84 -23.42 10.81
C GLY A 225 -7.73 -22.65 11.79
N LEU A 226 -7.17 -22.12 12.89
CA LEU A 226 -7.95 -21.41 13.93
C LEU A 226 -8.27 -19.97 13.58
N SER A 227 -7.67 -19.40 12.54
CA SER A 227 -8.03 -18.03 12.08
C SER A 227 -9.52 -17.94 11.75
N LYS A 228 -10.17 -16.90 12.31
CA LYS A 228 -11.60 -16.68 12.16
C LYS A 228 -11.90 -15.68 11.04
N ARG A 229 -12.98 -15.92 10.33
CA ARG A 229 -13.48 -15.02 9.28
C ARG A 229 -15.00 -14.95 9.32
N SER A 230 -15.52 -13.79 8.99
CA SER A 230 -16.93 -13.59 8.70
C SER A 230 -17.21 -13.88 7.23
N TYR A 231 -18.18 -14.73 6.95
CA TYR A 231 -18.58 -15.13 5.59
C TYR A 231 -20.02 -14.74 5.33
N LEU A 232 -20.23 -13.82 4.39
CA LEU A 232 -21.57 -13.38 4.00
C LEU A 232 -21.97 -14.02 2.66
N HIS A 233 -23.21 -14.53 2.60
CA HIS A 233 -23.71 -15.16 1.38
C HIS A 233 -23.90 -14.11 0.27
N VAL A 234 -23.52 -14.46 -0.96
CA VAL A 234 -23.49 -13.51 -2.10
C VAL A 234 -24.85 -12.88 -2.43
N LYS A 235 -25.97 -13.54 -2.13
CA LYS A 235 -27.31 -12.94 -2.30
C LYS A 235 -27.57 -11.81 -1.30
N ASP A 236 -27.12 -11.94 -0.06
CA ASP A 236 -27.23 -10.87 0.93
C ASP A 236 -26.29 -9.71 0.60
N VAL A 237 -25.12 -10.01 0.01
CA VAL A 237 -24.23 -8.98 -0.55
C VAL A 237 -24.92 -8.24 -1.70
N ALA A 238 -25.58 -8.92 -2.61
CA ALA A 238 -26.32 -8.29 -3.70
C ALA A 238 -27.46 -7.38 -3.18
N ALA A 239 -28.19 -7.83 -2.17
CA ALA A 239 -29.20 -7.02 -1.48
C ALA A 239 -28.60 -5.79 -0.76
N ALA A 240 -27.40 -5.91 -0.20
CA ALA A 240 -26.69 -4.77 0.40
C ALA A 240 -26.32 -3.73 -0.65
N PHE A 241 -25.78 -4.15 -1.79
CA PHE A 241 -25.47 -3.24 -2.91
C PHE A 241 -26.72 -2.56 -3.49
N ASP A 242 -27.83 -3.26 -3.56
CA ASP A 242 -29.12 -2.71 -3.98
C ASP A 242 -29.54 -1.57 -3.04
N ILE A 243 -29.56 -1.81 -1.74
CA ILE A 243 -29.93 -0.79 -0.73
C ILE A 243 -28.95 0.40 -0.75
N ILE A 244 -27.64 0.14 -0.83
CA ILE A 244 -26.63 1.20 -0.92
C ILE A 244 -26.80 2.01 -2.21
N LEU A 245 -27.07 1.35 -3.33
CA LEU A 245 -27.32 2.01 -4.61
C LEU A 245 -28.48 3.01 -4.52
N HIS A 246 -29.59 2.66 -3.89
CA HIS A 246 -30.78 3.49 -3.84
C HIS A 246 -30.79 4.49 -2.67
N LYS A 247 -30.33 4.08 -1.49
CA LYS A 247 -30.46 4.83 -0.23
C LYS A 247 -29.15 5.37 0.33
N GLY A 248 -28.00 4.92 -0.19
CA GLY A 248 -26.69 5.35 0.26
C GLY A 248 -26.47 6.84 0.11
N VAL A 249 -25.83 7.46 1.08
CA VAL A 249 -25.50 8.88 1.10
C VAL A 249 -24.18 9.10 0.39
N THR A 250 -24.14 10.01 -0.57
CA THR A 250 -22.94 10.39 -1.30
C THR A 250 -21.82 10.85 -0.32
N GLY A 251 -20.61 10.37 -0.54
CA GLY A 251 -19.45 10.63 0.30
C GLY A 251 -19.30 9.65 1.47
N SER A 252 -20.29 8.78 1.71
CA SER A 252 -20.24 7.81 2.81
C SER A 252 -19.54 6.51 2.43
N THR A 253 -19.04 5.84 3.47
CA THR A 253 -18.51 4.47 3.43
C THR A 253 -19.53 3.55 4.12
N TYR A 254 -19.68 2.32 3.65
CA TYR A 254 -20.56 1.31 4.23
C TYR A 254 -19.83 -0.02 4.40
N ASN A 255 -19.80 -0.55 5.61
CA ASN A 255 -19.38 -1.91 5.87
C ASN A 255 -20.48 -2.89 5.43
N ILE A 256 -20.11 -3.96 4.72
CA ILE A 256 -21.00 -5.04 4.29
C ILE A 256 -20.45 -6.34 4.88
N GLY A 257 -21.17 -6.95 5.81
CA GLY A 257 -20.66 -8.13 6.51
C GLY A 257 -21.71 -8.83 7.35
N THR A 258 -21.22 -9.70 8.23
CA THR A 258 -22.00 -10.41 9.23
C THR A 258 -21.23 -10.43 10.56
N SER A 259 -21.95 -10.51 11.67
CA SER A 259 -21.36 -10.71 13.00
C SER A 259 -21.01 -12.17 13.29
N GLU A 260 -21.43 -13.11 12.42
CA GLU A 260 -21.14 -14.52 12.58
C GLU A 260 -19.72 -14.84 12.07
N GLU A 261 -18.91 -15.47 12.91
CA GLU A 261 -17.51 -15.80 12.60
C GLU A 261 -17.29 -17.30 12.65
N HIS A 262 -16.55 -17.83 11.66
CA HIS A 262 -16.21 -19.24 11.58
C HIS A 262 -14.70 -19.42 11.45
N SER A 263 -14.12 -20.42 12.15
CA SER A 263 -12.74 -20.80 11.91
C SER A 263 -12.61 -21.57 10.59
N VAL A 264 -11.45 -21.46 9.95
CA VAL A 264 -11.17 -22.21 8.72
C VAL A 264 -11.37 -23.70 8.93
N ILE A 265 -10.90 -24.22 10.06
CA ILE A 265 -10.99 -25.66 10.37
C ILE A 265 -12.44 -26.12 10.55
N ASP A 266 -13.31 -25.30 11.17
CA ASP A 266 -14.73 -25.64 11.36
C ASP A 266 -15.47 -25.69 10.03
N ILE A 267 -15.25 -24.71 9.14
CA ILE A 267 -15.81 -24.71 7.78
C ILE A 267 -15.39 -25.96 7.01
N VAL A 268 -14.11 -26.31 7.06
CA VAL A 268 -13.59 -27.50 6.37
C VAL A 268 -14.23 -28.76 6.90
N LYS A 269 -14.38 -28.91 8.23
CA LYS A 269 -15.06 -30.05 8.85
C LYS A 269 -16.52 -30.14 8.45
N GLN A 270 -17.25 -29.02 8.43
CA GLN A 270 -18.65 -28.98 7.99
C GLN A 270 -18.80 -29.43 6.54
N ILE A 271 -17.93 -28.96 5.63
CA ILE A 271 -17.95 -29.37 4.23
C ILE A 271 -17.70 -30.88 4.08
N VAL A 272 -16.74 -31.43 4.84
CA VAL A 272 -16.50 -32.91 4.84
C VAL A 272 -17.74 -33.65 5.31
N THR A 273 -18.33 -33.24 6.43
CA THR A 273 -19.53 -33.87 6.99
C THR A 273 -20.71 -33.85 6.01
N MET A 274 -20.92 -32.72 5.30
CA MET A 274 -21.98 -32.59 4.31
C MET A 274 -21.77 -33.48 3.08
N MET A 275 -20.53 -33.62 2.62
CA MET A 275 -20.23 -34.33 1.35
C MET A 275 -19.84 -35.81 1.55
N LYS A 276 -19.31 -36.15 2.71
CA LYS A 276 -18.85 -37.50 3.06
C LYS A 276 -19.21 -37.84 4.52
N PRO A 277 -20.52 -38.05 4.82
CA PRO A 277 -21.00 -38.23 6.20
C PRO A 277 -20.40 -39.47 6.92
N ASP A 278 -19.94 -40.46 6.18
CA ASP A 278 -19.36 -41.68 6.72
C ASP A 278 -17.85 -41.58 6.98
N VAL A 279 -17.23 -40.41 6.74
CA VAL A 279 -15.78 -40.20 6.89
C VAL A 279 -15.52 -39.20 8.02
N GLU A 280 -14.65 -39.59 8.96
CA GLU A 280 -14.18 -38.64 9.98
C GLU A 280 -13.45 -37.46 9.30
N PRO A 281 -13.86 -36.19 9.54
CA PRO A 281 -13.32 -35.05 8.87
C PRO A 281 -11.79 -34.93 8.94
N GLU A 282 -11.20 -35.28 10.06
CA GLU A 282 -9.76 -35.23 10.32
C GLU A 282 -8.95 -36.10 9.34
N LYS A 283 -9.51 -37.21 8.89
CA LYS A 283 -8.86 -38.09 7.90
C LYS A 283 -8.72 -37.47 6.52
N MET A 284 -9.56 -36.49 6.23
CA MET A 284 -9.54 -35.74 4.94
C MET A 284 -8.71 -34.48 4.99
N ILE A 285 -8.24 -34.05 6.17
CA ILE A 285 -7.50 -32.79 6.36
C ILE A 285 -6.00 -33.06 6.35
N GLU A 286 -5.26 -32.15 5.73
CA GLU A 286 -3.80 -32.09 5.75
C GLU A 286 -3.36 -30.67 6.09
N HIS A 287 -2.62 -30.51 7.20
CA HIS A 287 -2.10 -29.22 7.61
C HIS A 287 -0.85 -28.87 6.80
N VAL A 288 -0.85 -27.69 6.20
CA VAL A 288 0.28 -27.13 5.44
C VAL A 288 0.83 -25.89 6.13
N ARG A 289 2.03 -25.46 5.74
CA ARG A 289 2.66 -24.27 6.31
C ARG A 289 1.76 -23.05 6.15
N ASN A 290 1.71 -22.20 7.20
CA ASN A 290 0.92 -20.97 7.17
C ASN A 290 1.51 -19.94 6.18
N ARG A 291 0.71 -18.96 5.80
CA ARG A 291 1.10 -17.78 5.00
C ARG A 291 2.16 -16.96 5.73
N PRO A 292 2.95 -16.12 5.03
CA PRO A 292 3.89 -15.19 5.67
C PRO A 292 3.21 -14.30 6.70
N PHE A 293 2.01 -13.83 6.39
CA PHE A 293 1.12 -13.11 7.30
C PHE A 293 -0.34 -13.57 7.08
N ASN A 294 -1.07 -13.76 8.15
CA ASN A 294 -2.47 -14.18 8.11
C ASN A 294 -3.21 -13.53 9.28
N ASP A 295 -3.94 -12.46 8.98
CA ASP A 295 -4.75 -11.76 9.99
C ASP A 295 -5.65 -12.75 10.73
N MET A 296 -5.78 -12.58 12.04
CA MET A 296 -6.52 -13.51 12.88
C MET A 296 -8.03 -13.25 12.84
N ARG A 297 -8.45 -11.98 12.71
CA ARG A 297 -9.86 -11.60 12.81
C ARG A 297 -10.17 -10.29 12.10
N TYR A 298 -11.36 -10.17 11.48
CA TYR A 298 -11.96 -8.93 10.98
C TYR A 298 -13.39 -8.81 11.52
N PHE A 299 -13.66 -7.82 12.38
CA PHE A 299 -14.97 -7.61 12.98
C PHE A 299 -15.49 -6.21 12.63
N LEU A 300 -16.63 -6.12 11.94
CA LEU A 300 -17.18 -4.89 11.38
C LEU A 300 -18.42 -4.39 12.14
N ASP A 301 -18.53 -3.07 12.34
CA ASP A 301 -19.81 -2.43 12.70
C ASP A 301 -20.68 -2.32 11.43
N LEU A 302 -21.89 -2.81 11.51
CA LEU A 302 -22.84 -2.86 10.39
C LEU A 302 -23.98 -1.83 10.52
N LYS A 303 -23.99 -1.04 11.61
CA LYS A 303 -25.08 -0.11 11.93
C LYS A 303 -25.46 0.84 10.81
N GLN A 304 -24.46 1.34 10.05
CA GLN A 304 -24.72 2.25 8.94
C GLN A 304 -25.57 1.59 7.84
N LEU A 305 -25.30 0.34 7.53
CA LEU A 305 -26.02 -0.43 6.53
C LEU A 305 -27.40 -0.85 7.05
N GLU A 306 -27.50 -1.26 8.32
CA GLU A 306 -28.77 -1.59 9.00
C GLU A 306 -29.72 -0.40 9.06
N LEU A 307 -29.21 0.82 9.27
CA LEU A 307 -30.00 2.06 9.26
C LEU A 307 -30.61 2.37 7.87
N LEU A 308 -30.04 1.84 6.78
CA LEU A 308 -30.66 1.90 5.44
C LEU A 308 -31.79 0.88 5.27
N GLY A 309 -31.93 -0.07 6.22
CA GLY A 309 -32.95 -1.13 6.21
C GLY A 309 -32.46 -2.48 5.70
N TRP A 310 -31.13 -2.66 5.55
CA TRP A 310 -30.58 -3.98 5.21
C TRP A 310 -30.58 -4.93 6.40
N LYS A 311 -30.77 -6.20 6.13
CA LYS A 311 -30.64 -7.29 7.11
C LYS A 311 -30.09 -8.53 6.40
N GLU A 312 -29.23 -9.24 7.10
CA GLU A 312 -28.81 -10.58 6.70
C GLU A 312 -30.02 -11.53 6.71
N THR A 313 -30.20 -12.28 5.65
CA THR A 313 -31.34 -13.20 5.48
C THR A 313 -30.93 -14.68 5.39
N ILE A 314 -29.72 -14.98 4.91
CA ILE A 314 -29.23 -16.34 4.71
C ILE A 314 -28.16 -16.65 5.76
N LYS A 315 -28.49 -17.52 6.71
CA LYS A 315 -27.55 -17.96 7.71
C LYS A 315 -26.44 -18.82 7.11
N PHE A 316 -25.26 -18.83 7.77
CA PHE A 316 -24.08 -19.51 7.22
C PHE A 316 -24.32 -20.96 6.85
N ASP A 317 -24.92 -21.76 7.75
CA ASP A 317 -25.16 -23.19 7.51
C ASP A 317 -26.06 -23.44 6.29
N GLU A 318 -27.11 -22.63 6.13
CA GLU A 318 -28.01 -22.71 4.98
C GLU A 318 -27.28 -22.31 3.69
N GLY A 319 -26.57 -21.19 3.70
CA GLY A 319 -25.80 -20.70 2.55
C GLY A 319 -24.66 -21.64 2.15
N LEU A 320 -23.97 -22.25 3.15
CA LEU A 320 -22.94 -23.26 2.91
C LEU A 320 -23.55 -24.48 2.21
N LYS A 321 -24.70 -24.98 2.70
CA LYS A 321 -25.43 -26.08 2.04
C LYS A 321 -25.80 -25.76 0.62
N GLN A 322 -26.39 -24.57 0.34
CA GLN A 322 -26.72 -24.12 -1.01
C GLN A 322 -25.47 -24.09 -1.91
N THR A 323 -24.34 -23.68 -1.38
CA THR A 323 -23.08 -23.61 -2.09
C THR A 323 -22.54 -25.01 -2.41
N VAL A 324 -22.52 -25.93 -1.43
CA VAL A 324 -22.11 -27.33 -1.61
C VAL A 324 -22.99 -28.01 -2.66
N ASP A 325 -24.30 -27.88 -2.55
CA ASP A 325 -25.25 -28.45 -3.51
C ASP A 325 -24.99 -27.95 -4.93
N TRP A 326 -24.81 -26.63 -5.10
CA TRP A 326 -24.51 -26.05 -6.42
C TRP A 326 -23.20 -26.56 -7.02
N PHE A 327 -22.10 -26.56 -6.24
CA PHE A 327 -20.80 -27.04 -6.73
C PHE A 327 -20.82 -28.54 -7.00
N THR A 328 -21.59 -29.29 -6.25
CA THR A 328 -21.75 -30.73 -6.45
C THR A 328 -22.39 -31.01 -7.82
N VAL A 329 -23.38 -30.23 -8.22
CA VAL A 329 -24.08 -30.42 -9.50
C VAL A 329 -23.35 -29.72 -10.66
N HIS A 330 -23.02 -28.47 -10.49
CA HIS A 330 -22.61 -27.57 -11.59
C HIS A 330 -21.12 -27.24 -11.63
N GLY A 331 -20.40 -27.36 -10.52
CA GLY A 331 -19.05 -26.82 -10.37
C GLY A 331 -18.05 -27.28 -11.43
N GLN A 332 -18.10 -28.53 -11.85
CA GLN A 332 -17.18 -29.07 -12.85
C GLN A 332 -17.49 -28.57 -14.26
N SER A 333 -18.77 -28.54 -14.65
CA SER A 333 -19.17 -28.07 -15.98
C SER A 333 -19.09 -26.55 -16.12
N PHE A 334 -19.35 -25.82 -15.03
CA PHE A 334 -19.26 -24.36 -15.02
C PHE A 334 -17.82 -23.86 -15.19
N TRP A 335 -16.87 -24.53 -14.52
CA TRP A 335 -15.43 -24.22 -14.57
C TRP A 335 -14.62 -25.20 -15.45
N ALA A 336 -15.26 -25.78 -16.49
CA ALA A 336 -14.63 -26.79 -17.36
C ALA A 336 -13.37 -26.26 -18.08
N ASP A 337 -13.34 -24.96 -18.38
CA ASP A 337 -12.25 -24.32 -19.12
C ASP A 337 -11.06 -23.91 -18.20
N CYS A 338 -11.17 -24.15 -16.88
CA CYS A 338 -10.13 -23.86 -15.93
C CYS A 338 -9.20 -25.05 -15.70
N ASP A 339 -7.89 -24.80 -15.63
CA ASP A 339 -6.93 -25.78 -15.16
C ASP A 339 -7.09 -25.99 -13.64
N MET A 340 -8.02 -26.89 -13.30
CA MET A 340 -8.34 -27.21 -11.90
C MET A 340 -7.17 -27.81 -11.13
N ASP A 341 -6.20 -28.42 -11.79
CA ASP A 341 -5.06 -29.01 -11.08
C ASP A 341 -4.11 -27.92 -10.60
N SER A 342 -3.93 -26.84 -11.34
CA SER A 342 -3.18 -25.67 -10.88
C SER A 342 -3.94 -24.85 -9.82
N VAL A 343 -5.26 -24.70 -9.96
CA VAL A 343 -6.10 -23.91 -9.03
C VAL A 343 -6.24 -24.58 -7.66
N LEU A 344 -6.30 -25.91 -7.60
CA LEU A 344 -6.54 -26.67 -6.36
C LEU A 344 -5.25 -27.00 -5.57
N VAL A 345 -4.08 -26.64 -6.06
CA VAL A 345 -2.82 -26.84 -5.32
C VAL A 345 -2.77 -25.89 -4.11
N ALA A 346 -2.20 -26.37 -3.00
CA ALA A 346 -1.78 -25.49 -1.91
C ALA A 346 -0.74 -24.51 -2.47
N HIS A 347 -0.91 -23.23 -2.21
CA HIS A 347 -0.22 -22.16 -2.94
C HIS A 347 1.30 -22.36 -2.95
N PRO A 348 1.96 -22.37 -4.11
CA PRO A 348 3.38 -22.63 -4.22
C PRO A 348 4.21 -21.33 -4.13
N VAL A 349 4.02 -20.49 -3.11
CA VAL A 349 5.00 -19.43 -2.87
C VAL A 349 6.17 -20.10 -2.16
N PRO A 350 7.39 -20.15 -2.76
CA PRO A 350 8.58 -20.52 -2.03
C PRO A 350 8.79 -19.47 -0.95
N ILE A 351 8.40 -19.77 0.29
CA ILE A 351 8.70 -18.90 1.43
C ILE A 351 10.19 -19.08 1.71
N PRO A 352 11.03 -18.03 1.63
CA PRO A 352 12.40 -18.11 2.10
C PRO A 352 12.38 -18.61 3.53
N ARG A 353 13.23 -19.59 3.85
CA ARG A 353 13.35 -20.11 5.22
C ARG A 353 13.81 -18.96 6.12
N LEU A 354 12.93 -18.49 7.00
CA LEU A 354 13.32 -17.79 8.20
C LEU A 354 13.99 -18.83 9.10
N GLU A 355 15.31 -18.81 9.15
CA GLU A 355 16.05 -19.58 10.15
C GLU A 355 15.81 -18.89 11.51
N THR A 356 15.01 -19.56 12.36
CA THR A 356 14.96 -19.24 13.78
C THR A 356 16.29 -19.67 14.42
N PRO A 357 16.96 -18.81 15.19
CA PRO A 357 18.15 -19.23 15.91
C PRO A 357 17.78 -20.20 17.04
N GLY A 358 18.36 -21.40 16.99
CA GLY A 358 18.58 -22.26 18.13
C GLY A 358 17.52 -23.32 18.45
N ILE A 359 17.63 -24.50 17.83
CA ILE A 359 17.54 -25.81 18.51
C ILE A 359 18.41 -26.76 17.68
N GLU A 360 19.49 -27.21 18.27
CA GLU A 360 20.35 -28.27 17.74
C GLU A 360 19.57 -29.59 17.67
N GLN A 361 19.52 -30.21 16.49
CA GLN A 361 19.38 -31.67 16.39
C GLN A 361 20.21 -32.20 15.23
N GLN A 362 20.87 -33.30 15.55
CA GLN A 362 21.96 -33.98 14.87
C GLN A 362 21.63 -34.53 13.49
N SER A 363 22.58 -34.36 12.61
CA SER A 363 23.07 -35.21 11.52
C SER A 363 22.17 -36.23 10.84
N SER A 364 21.97 -36.07 9.54
CA SER A 364 22.16 -37.15 8.57
C SER A 364 22.66 -36.59 7.22
N SER A 365 23.73 -37.20 6.78
CA SER A 365 24.52 -36.91 5.59
C SER A 365 23.73 -37.12 4.29
N HIS A 366 23.64 -36.07 3.46
CA HIS A 366 23.53 -36.21 2.00
C HIS A 366 24.23 -35.05 1.30
N ALA A 367 24.91 -35.37 0.21
CA ALA A 367 25.86 -34.60 -0.54
C ALA A 367 25.39 -33.18 -0.94
N GLU A 368 26.26 -32.18 -0.78
CA GLU A 368 26.12 -30.82 -1.27
C GLU A 368 26.05 -30.77 -2.80
N PRO A 369 25.13 -29.97 -3.38
CA PRO A 369 25.27 -29.54 -4.77
C PRO A 369 26.38 -28.49 -4.88
N PRO A 370 27.08 -28.38 -6.02
CA PRO A 370 28.27 -27.56 -6.16
C PRO A 370 27.99 -26.09 -5.91
N ALA A 371 28.80 -25.47 -5.05
CA ALA A 371 28.76 -24.06 -4.67
C ALA A 371 28.74 -23.14 -5.89
N LYS A 372 27.64 -22.40 -6.09
CA LYS A 372 27.59 -21.26 -7.02
C LYS A 372 28.61 -20.22 -6.51
N LYS A 373 29.59 -19.87 -7.36
CA LYS A 373 30.56 -18.79 -7.08
C LYS A 373 29.78 -17.54 -6.63
N ALA A 374 30.09 -17.02 -5.44
CA ALA A 374 29.52 -15.80 -4.92
C ALA A 374 29.67 -14.66 -5.94
N LYS A 375 28.56 -14.03 -6.37
CA LYS A 375 28.61 -12.88 -7.27
C LYS A 375 29.37 -11.74 -6.59
N LYS A 376 30.33 -11.14 -7.27
CA LYS A 376 31.06 -9.96 -6.78
C LYS A 376 30.08 -8.81 -6.57
N VAL A 377 30.18 -8.09 -5.44
CA VAL A 377 29.29 -6.95 -5.13
C VAL A 377 29.40 -5.89 -6.21
N LYS A 378 28.25 -5.49 -6.76
CA LYS A 378 28.11 -4.39 -7.72
C LYS A 378 26.84 -3.61 -7.45
N PHE A 379 26.95 -2.28 -7.42
CA PHE A 379 25.81 -1.38 -7.19
C PHE A 379 25.27 -0.80 -8.50
N LEU A 380 23.95 -0.63 -8.56
CA LEU A 380 23.26 0.17 -9.59
C LEU A 380 22.52 1.31 -8.85
N VAL A 381 22.79 2.56 -9.24
CA VAL A 381 22.30 3.75 -8.53
C VAL A 381 21.26 4.47 -9.39
N PHE A 382 20.02 4.52 -8.93
CA PHE A 382 18.95 5.32 -9.50
C PHE A 382 18.96 6.73 -8.88
N GLY A 383 18.69 7.74 -9.72
CA GLY A 383 18.66 9.15 -9.27
C GLY A 383 19.91 9.95 -9.61
N ARG A 384 20.55 9.67 -10.75
CA ARG A 384 21.79 10.31 -11.24
C ARG A 384 21.79 11.84 -11.16
N THR A 385 20.69 12.50 -11.48
CA THR A 385 20.56 13.97 -11.41
C THR A 385 20.15 14.50 -10.04
N GLY A 386 19.92 13.57 -9.10
CA GLY A 386 19.54 13.87 -7.73
C GLY A 386 20.74 14.25 -6.84
N TRP A 387 20.48 14.98 -5.79
CA TRP A 387 21.52 15.38 -4.83
C TRP A 387 22.10 14.17 -4.06
N ILE A 388 21.23 13.39 -3.40
CA ILE A 388 21.63 12.20 -2.63
C ILE A 388 22.27 11.15 -3.56
N GLY A 389 21.69 10.93 -4.75
CA GLY A 389 22.25 10.01 -5.73
C GLY A 389 23.70 10.39 -6.12
N GLY A 390 23.95 11.68 -6.42
CA GLY A 390 25.30 12.17 -6.71
C GLY A 390 26.30 11.83 -5.61
N MET A 391 25.96 12.15 -4.34
CA MET A 391 26.82 11.86 -3.19
C MET A 391 27.07 10.35 -3.00
N ILE A 392 26.09 9.50 -3.30
CA ILE A 392 26.27 8.03 -3.25
C ILE A 392 27.26 7.58 -4.33
N GLY A 393 27.15 8.08 -5.55
CA GLY A 393 28.08 7.74 -6.63
C GLY A 393 29.52 8.12 -6.28
N ASP A 394 29.74 9.33 -5.77
CA ASP A 394 31.05 9.80 -5.31
C ASP A 394 31.61 8.92 -4.17
N LEU A 395 30.76 8.55 -3.21
CA LEU A 395 31.12 7.70 -2.09
C LEU A 395 31.49 6.29 -2.55
N LEU A 396 30.73 5.69 -3.47
CA LEU A 396 31.03 4.35 -4.01
C LEU A 396 32.34 4.36 -4.78
N THR A 397 32.62 5.42 -5.53
CA THR A 397 33.88 5.65 -6.22
C THR A 397 35.06 5.75 -5.24
N GLN A 398 34.90 6.58 -4.21
CA GLN A 398 35.91 6.76 -3.18
C GLN A 398 36.25 5.46 -2.44
N LYS A 399 35.22 4.64 -2.17
CA LYS A 399 35.38 3.34 -1.50
C LYS A 399 35.83 2.20 -2.43
N GLY A 400 35.97 2.44 -3.74
CA GLY A 400 36.43 1.46 -4.74
C GLY A 400 35.43 0.34 -5.04
N PHE A 401 34.15 0.55 -4.83
CA PHE A 401 33.12 -0.41 -5.21
C PHE A 401 32.87 -0.41 -6.72
N ALA A 402 32.52 -1.57 -7.28
CA ALA A 402 31.98 -1.65 -8.62
C ALA A 402 30.56 -1.09 -8.63
N TRP A 403 30.30 -0.09 -9.47
CA TRP A 403 28.98 0.54 -9.56
C TRP A 403 28.76 1.24 -10.90
N GLU A 404 27.49 1.54 -11.20
CA GLU A 404 27.11 2.32 -12.38
C GLU A 404 25.80 3.08 -12.14
N TRP A 405 25.56 4.11 -12.97
CA TRP A 405 24.30 4.86 -12.96
C TRP A 405 23.23 4.10 -13.71
N ALA A 406 22.03 4.05 -13.14
CA ALA A 406 20.85 3.69 -13.89
C ALA A 406 20.46 4.82 -14.86
N SER A 407 20.13 4.44 -16.08
CA SER A 407 19.69 5.32 -17.16
C SER A 407 18.17 5.27 -17.38
N SER A 408 17.54 4.15 -17.04
CA SER A 408 16.10 3.92 -17.19
C SER A 408 15.27 4.80 -16.26
N ARG A 409 14.04 5.06 -16.65
CA ARG A 409 13.04 5.71 -15.81
C ARG A 409 12.28 4.67 -15.02
N LEU A 410 12.07 4.89 -13.71
CA LEU A 410 11.43 3.94 -12.80
C LEU A 410 10.04 3.47 -13.26
N GLN A 411 9.31 4.30 -14.01
CA GLN A 411 7.98 3.98 -14.52
C GLN A 411 7.99 3.13 -15.80
N ASP A 412 9.16 2.87 -16.38
CA ASP A 412 9.34 1.99 -17.57
C ASP A 412 9.89 0.63 -17.10
N ARG A 413 8.97 -0.29 -16.79
CA ARG A 413 9.28 -1.61 -16.22
C ARG A 413 10.27 -2.39 -17.10
N GLU A 414 10.03 -2.44 -18.42
CA GLU A 414 10.87 -3.23 -19.33
C GLU A 414 12.29 -2.68 -19.42
N SER A 415 12.43 -1.36 -19.44
CA SER A 415 13.74 -0.71 -19.45
C SER A 415 14.48 -0.91 -18.13
N VAL A 416 13.81 -0.82 -16.99
CA VAL A 416 14.39 -1.10 -15.68
C VAL A 416 14.84 -2.54 -15.57
N GLU A 417 14.03 -3.51 -16.00
CA GLU A 417 14.37 -4.93 -15.94
C GLU A 417 15.59 -5.26 -16.81
N ARG A 418 15.60 -4.78 -18.06
CA ARG A 418 16.76 -4.95 -18.98
C ARG A 418 18.04 -4.36 -18.37
N GLU A 419 17.94 -3.22 -17.71
CA GLU A 419 19.10 -2.56 -17.10
C GLU A 419 19.61 -3.33 -15.88
N LEU A 420 18.72 -3.82 -15.01
CA LEU A 420 19.08 -4.69 -13.87
C LEU A 420 19.82 -5.94 -14.35
N LEU A 421 19.32 -6.60 -15.38
CA LEU A 421 19.94 -7.80 -15.98
C LEU A 421 21.28 -7.49 -16.63
N HIS A 422 21.36 -6.42 -17.44
CA HIS A 422 22.57 -6.03 -18.15
C HIS A 422 23.69 -5.59 -17.20
N SER A 423 23.33 -4.82 -16.17
CA SER A 423 24.29 -4.36 -15.16
C SER A 423 24.90 -5.51 -14.37
N GLY A 424 24.18 -6.61 -14.20
CA GLY A 424 24.59 -7.71 -13.31
C GLY A 424 24.76 -7.26 -11.85
N CYS A 425 24.07 -6.20 -11.43
CA CYS A 425 24.15 -5.66 -10.09
C CYS A 425 23.62 -6.65 -9.04
N THR A 426 24.14 -6.56 -7.83
CA THR A 426 23.69 -7.32 -6.66
C THR A 426 22.96 -6.43 -5.66
N HIS A 427 23.13 -5.11 -5.79
CA HIS A 427 22.58 -4.09 -4.92
C HIS A 427 22.08 -2.91 -5.74
N VAL A 428 20.89 -2.44 -5.43
CA VAL A 428 20.31 -1.21 -5.97
C VAL A 428 20.26 -0.16 -4.88
N MET A 429 20.68 1.08 -5.22
CA MET A 429 20.52 2.27 -4.40
C MET A 429 19.50 3.18 -5.08
N ASN A 430 18.25 3.24 -4.55
CA ASN A 430 17.20 4.08 -5.11
C ASN A 430 17.13 5.43 -4.42
N ALA A 431 17.81 6.43 -5.00
CA ALA A 431 17.69 7.84 -4.65
C ALA A 431 16.83 8.63 -5.66
N ALA A 432 16.13 7.93 -6.56
CA ALA A 432 15.21 8.54 -7.49
C ALA A 432 13.87 8.85 -6.79
N GLY A 433 13.34 10.02 -7.05
CA GLY A 433 12.06 10.46 -6.52
C GLY A 433 11.73 11.88 -6.95
N LEU A 434 10.45 12.20 -6.97
CA LEU A 434 9.92 13.49 -7.35
C LEU A 434 9.51 14.24 -6.07
N THR A 435 10.20 15.36 -5.80
CA THR A 435 9.90 16.25 -4.66
C THR A 435 9.33 17.60 -5.10
N GLY A 436 9.24 17.80 -6.44
CA GLY A 436 8.83 19.09 -7.04
C GLY A 436 9.90 20.18 -6.96
N ARG A 437 9.67 21.26 -7.69
CA ARG A 437 10.49 22.46 -7.67
C ARG A 437 9.57 23.69 -7.67
N PRO A 438 9.80 24.66 -6.81
CA PRO A 438 10.93 24.85 -5.89
C PRO A 438 10.84 24.00 -4.61
N ASN A 439 9.69 23.45 -4.27
CA ASN A 439 9.44 22.65 -3.07
C ASN A 439 8.28 21.65 -3.30
N VAL A 440 7.82 20.98 -2.24
CA VAL A 440 6.76 19.94 -2.29
C VAL A 440 5.37 20.48 -2.68
N ASP A 441 5.13 21.80 -2.62
CA ASP A 441 3.86 22.40 -3.06
C ASP A 441 3.58 22.11 -4.54
N TRP A 442 4.62 21.93 -5.35
CA TRP A 442 4.50 21.50 -6.73
C TRP A 442 3.72 20.17 -6.88
N CYS A 443 3.88 19.23 -5.94
CA CYS A 443 3.21 17.95 -5.97
C CYS A 443 1.69 18.06 -5.80
N GLU A 444 1.20 19.15 -5.21
CA GLU A 444 -0.25 19.41 -5.06
C GLU A 444 -0.95 19.59 -6.41
N THR A 445 -0.25 20.13 -7.39
CA THR A 445 -0.76 20.39 -8.74
C THR A 445 -0.31 19.37 -9.78
N HIS A 446 0.67 18.49 -9.46
CA HIS A 446 1.24 17.49 -10.36
C HIS A 446 1.08 16.07 -9.79
N ARG A 447 -0.13 15.76 -9.33
CA ARG A 447 -0.43 14.53 -8.58
C ARG A 447 -0.16 13.26 -9.37
N GLN A 448 -0.53 13.23 -10.65
CA GLN A 448 -0.31 12.04 -11.50
C GLN A 448 1.17 11.73 -11.70
N GLU A 449 1.99 12.75 -11.95
CA GLU A 449 3.43 12.58 -12.08
C GLU A 449 4.06 12.12 -10.76
N THR A 450 3.59 12.68 -9.65
CA THR A 450 4.02 12.30 -8.31
C THR A 450 3.72 10.83 -8.03
N ILE A 451 2.50 10.35 -8.32
CA ILE A 451 2.12 8.94 -8.19
C ILE A 451 2.98 8.07 -9.11
N ARG A 452 3.07 8.44 -10.38
CA ARG A 452 3.79 7.63 -11.38
C ARG A 452 5.25 7.39 -11.00
N VAL A 453 5.93 8.41 -10.50
CA VAL A 453 7.34 8.31 -10.14
C VAL A 453 7.54 7.75 -8.73
N ASN A 454 6.85 8.34 -7.73
CA ASN A 454 7.12 8.01 -6.32
C ASN A 454 6.44 6.71 -5.87
N VAL A 455 5.29 6.37 -6.43
CA VAL A 455 4.55 5.15 -6.03
C VAL A 455 4.89 4.02 -7.01
N ILE A 456 4.44 4.14 -8.25
CA ILE A 456 4.54 3.06 -9.24
C ILE A 456 5.99 2.73 -9.52
N GLY A 457 6.80 3.74 -9.85
CA GLY A 457 8.21 3.53 -10.18
C GLY A 457 8.99 2.89 -9.03
N THR A 458 8.76 3.30 -7.79
CA THR A 458 9.46 2.71 -6.64
C THR A 458 9.05 1.26 -6.40
N LEU A 459 7.74 0.95 -6.51
CA LEU A 459 7.23 -0.42 -6.34
C LEU A 459 7.65 -1.34 -7.50
N THR A 460 7.66 -0.82 -8.73
CA THR A 460 8.19 -1.55 -9.90
C THR A 460 9.64 -1.97 -9.67
N LEU A 461 10.47 -1.05 -9.17
CA LEU A 461 11.87 -1.36 -8.89
C LEU A 461 12.02 -2.39 -7.76
N ALA A 462 11.23 -2.27 -6.69
CA ALA A 462 11.25 -3.23 -5.60
C ALA A 462 10.85 -4.63 -6.08
N ASP A 463 9.79 -4.74 -6.87
CA ASP A 463 9.32 -6.01 -7.43
C ASP A 463 10.38 -6.66 -8.35
N LEU A 464 10.98 -5.90 -9.26
CA LEU A 464 12.04 -6.41 -10.14
C LEU A 464 13.28 -6.83 -9.35
N CYS A 465 13.64 -6.11 -8.28
CA CYS A 465 14.71 -6.51 -7.38
C CYS A 465 14.40 -7.85 -6.68
N ALA A 466 13.14 -8.08 -6.27
CA ALA A 466 12.70 -9.36 -5.73
C ALA A 466 12.86 -10.51 -6.74
N VAL A 467 12.33 -10.33 -7.95
CA VAL A 467 12.39 -11.32 -9.02
C VAL A 467 13.83 -11.76 -9.32
N HIS A 468 14.77 -10.81 -9.28
CA HIS A 468 16.17 -11.06 -9.66
C HIS A 468 17.12 -11.28 -8.46
N GLY A 469 16.61 -11.34 -7.22
CA GLY A 469 17.38 -11.58 -6.00
C GLY A 469 18.38 -10.45 -5.67
N ILE A 470 18.03 -9.21 -6.02
CA ILE A 470 18.85 -8.01 -5.84
C ILE A 470 18.39 -7.30 -4.56
N HIS A 471 19.33 -6.90 -3.69
CA HIS A 471 19.01 -6.09 -2.51
C HIS A 471 18.76 -4.64 -2.91
N MET A 472 17.69 -4.03 -2.40
CA MET A 472 17.32 -2.64 -2.67
C MET A 472 17.42 -1.79 -1.42
N THR A 473 18.19 -0.71 -1.47
CA THR A 473 18.17 0.39 -0.49
C THR A 473 17.37 1.55 -1.06
N ASN A 474 16.26 1.91 -0.42
CA ASN A 474 15.35 2.97 -0.86
C ASN A 474 15.43 4.19 0.05
N PHE A 475 15.78 5.35 -0.51
CA PHE A 475 15.79 6.62 0.22
C PHE A 475 14.37 7.20 0.25
N ALA A 476 13.72 7.03 1.39
CA ALA A 476 12.37 7.51 1.69
C ALA A 476 12.39 8.86 2.44
N THR A 477 11.33 9.22 3.12
CA THR A 477 11.23 10.46 3.87
C THR A 477 10.64 10.24 5.26
N GLY A 478 11.11 11.01 6.24
CA GLY A 478 10.49 11.12 7.56
C GLY A 478 9.43 12.23 7.67
N CYS A 479 9.12 12.91 6.56
CA CYS A 479 8.07 13.94 6.53
C CYS A 479 6.66 13.33 6.42
N ILE A 480 6.40 12.24 7.11
CA ILE A 480 5.17 11.43 7.04
C ILE A 480 4.46 11.30 8.39
N PHE A 481 4.90 12.06 9.37
CA PHE A 481 4.33 12.04 10.72
C PHE A 481 3.87 13.41 11.18
N HIS A 482 2.83 13.43 12.02
CA HIS A 482 2.46 14.57 12.84
C HIS A 482 2.04 14.09 14.23
N TYR A 483 2.17 14.96 15.22
CA TYR A 483 1.70 14.70 16.57
C TYR A 483 0.18 14.79 16.63
N ASP A 484 -0.45 13.92 17.41
CA ASP A 484 -1.88 13.81 17.60
C ASP A 484 -2.22 13.53 19.07
N GLU A 485 -3.48 13.20 19.38
CA GLU A 485 -3.93 12.90 20.76
C GLU A 485 -3.22 11.67 21.34
N LYS A 486 -2.85 10.69 20.51
CA LYS A 486 -2.15 9.48 20.94
C LYS A 486 -0.67 9.74 21.19
N LYS A 487 -0.07 10.66 20.46
CA LYS A 487 1.31 11.07 20.58
C LYS A 487 1.37 12.60 20.58
N PRO A 488 1.13 13.26 21.75
CA PRO A 488 1.02 14.71 21.84
C PRO A 488 2.36 15.40 21.62
N GLU A 489 2.32 16.60 21.04
CA GLU A 489 3.49 17.42 20.81
C GLU A 489 4.05 17.93 22.16
N LYS A 490 5.12 17.30 22.64
CA LYS A 490 5.94 17.74 23.76
C LYS A 490 7.41 17.79 23.30
N ILE A 491 7.69 18.64 22.34
CA ILE A 491 9.05 18.86 21.88
C ILE A 491 9.76 19.72 22.92
N GLU A 492 10.26 19.09 23.98
CA GLU A 492 11.24 19.72 24.86
C GLU A 492 12.59 19.80 24.12
N ARG A 493 13.27 20.91 24.29
CA ARG A 493 14.63 21.11 23.76
C ARG A 493 15.56 20.09 24.37
N HIS A 494 16.08 19.17 23.56
CA HIS A 494 17.04 18.17 24.03
C HIS A 494 18.38 18.35 23.34
N ASP A 495 19.39 18.67 24.14
CA ASP A 495 20.81 18.55 23.78
C ASP A 495 21.34 17.12 24.07
N SER A 496 20.48 16.15 24.38
CA SER A 496 20.86 14.81 24.78
C SER A 496 20.62 13.77 23.70
N LEU A 497 21.50 12.78 23.64
CA LEU A 497 21.55 11.64 22.71
C LEU A 497 20.28 10.74 22.69
N VAL A 498 19.41 10.88 23.68
CA VAL A 498 18.21 10.05 23.84
C VAL A 498 17.08 10.96 24.24
N ALA A 499 15.96 10.88 23.53
CA ALA A 499 14.72 11.49 24.02
C ALA A 499 14.46 11.02 25.45
N LYS A 500 14.20 11.94 26.36
CA LYS A 500 13.91 11.58 27.77
C LYS A 500 12.70 10.66 27.90
N ASP A 501 11.80 10.72 26.92
CA ASP A 501 10.65 9.86 26.79
C ASP A 501 10.53 9.32 25.36
N PRO A 502 10.90 8.04 25.13
CA PRO A 502 10.79 7.40 23.81
C PRO A 502 9.37 7.38 23.24
N SER A 503 8.34 7.50 24.08
CA SER A 503 6.94 7.51 23.64
C SER A 503 6.58 8.76 22.83
N LEU A 504 7.37 9.82 22.95
CA LEU A 504 7.16 11.10 22.25
C LEU A 504 7.84 11.16 20.86
N THR A 505 8.68 10.18 20.53
CA THR A 505 9.36 10.11 19.23
C THR A 505 8.69 9.06 18.32
N PHE A 506 8.77 9.27 17.01
CA PHE A 506 8.25 8.29 16.04
C PHE A 506 9.31 7.22 15.77
N SER A 507 8.98 5.98 16.12
CA SER A 507 9.80 4.79 15.87
C SER A 507 9.61 4.25 14.45
N GLU A 508 10.35 3.23 14.10
CA GLU A 508 10.20 2.52 12.84
C GLU A 508 8.88 1.72 12.78
N GLU A 509 8.32 1.37 13.92
CA GLU A 509 7.05 0.65 14.03
C GLU A 509 5.83 1.58 13.85
N ASP A 510 5.99 2.88 14.11
CA ASP A 510 4.92 3.84 13.87
C ASP A 510 4.55 3.91 12.38
N ARG A 511 3.26 3.87 12.10
CA ARG A 511 2.72 4.00 10.75
C ARG A 511 2.59 5.48 10.35
N PRO A 512 2.86 5.84 9.09
CA PRO A 512 2.66 7.20 8.60
C PRO A 512 1.24 7.72 8.88
N ASN A 513 1.13 8.91 9.47
CA ASN A 513 -0.15 9.53 9.83
C ASN A 513 -0.31 10.99 9.33
N PHE A 514 0.67 11.54 8.60
CA PHE A 514 0.63 12.89 8.08
C PHE A 514 0.12 12.95 6.65
N THR A 515 -1.03 13.59 6.44
CA THR A 515 -1.72 13.77 5.15
C THR A 515 -1.77 15.23 4.70
N GLY A 516 -1.02 16.13 5.36
CA GLY A 516 -1.04 17.57 5.10
C GLY A 516 -0.36 18.00 3.80
N SER A 517 0.32 17.10 3.08
CA SER A 517 0.81 17.30 1.73
C SER A 517 0.69 16.04 0.90
N PHE A 518 0.37 16.17 -0.37
CA PHE A 518 0.23 15.05 -1.29
C PHE A 518 1.55 14.26 -1.46
N TYR A 519 2.67 14.95 -1.42
CA TYR A 519 3.99 14.32 -1.39
C TYR A 519 4.14 13.36 -0.21
N SER A 520 3.86 13.83 1.01
CA SER A 520 4.00 13.04 2.23
C SER A 520 3.03 11.86 2.26
N GLU A 521 1.80 12.10 1.85
CA GLU A 521 0.75 11.09 1.75
C GLU A 521 1.17 9.94 0.82
N THR A 522 1.61 10.26 -0.41
CA THR A 522 2.07 9.25 -1.38
C THR A 522 3.31 8.49 -0.89
N LYS A 523 4.24 9.16 -0.21
CA LYS A 523 5.42 8.52 0.36
C LYS A 523 5.07 7.60 1.53
N GLY A 524 4.09 7.95 2.35
CA GLY A 524 3.57 7.09 3.42
C GLY A 524 2.96 5.80 2.87
N TYR A 525 2.18 5.87 1.78
CA TYR A 525 1.62 4.67 1.14
C TYR A 525 2.70 3.75 0.59
N VAL A 526 3.69 4.31 -0.09
CA VAL A 526 4.82 3.53 -0.64
C VAL A 526 5.58 2.84 0.48
N GLU A 527 5.85 3.53 1.59
CA GLU A 527 6.54 2.93 2.72
C GLU A 527 5.76 1.73 3.29
N ASN A 528 4.44 1.87 3.47
CA ASN A 528 3.61 0.78 3.94
C ASN A 528 3.67 -0.44 3.00
N MET A 529 3.67 -0.23 1.68
CA MET A 529 3.81 -1.33 0.70
C MET A 529 5.23 -1.92 0.69
N LEU A 530 6.28 -1.10 0.83
CA LEU A 530 7.66 -1.59 0.83
C LEU A 530 8.01 -2.42 2.07
N ARG A 531 7.26 -2.30 3.17
CA ARG A 531 7.40 -3.16 4.36
C ARG A 531 7.17 -4.64 4.06
N GLU A 532 6.41 -4.94 3.01
CA GLU A 532 6.09 -6.30 2.57
C GLU A 532 7.20 -6.94 1.71
N PHE A 533 8.29 -6.20 1.44
CA PHE A 533 9.42 -6.69 0.65
C PHE A 533 10.62 -7.00 1.54
N ASP A 534 10.93 -8.28 1.71
CA ASP A 534 11.98 -8.82 2.59
C ASP A 534 13.43 -8.57 2.13
N HIS A 535 13.62 -7.93 0.97
CA HIS A 535 14.91 -7.55 0.40
C HIS A 535 15.10 -6.04 0.31
N VAL A 536 14.14 -5.26 0.84
CA VAL A 536 14.16 -3.79 0.78
C VAL A 536 14.54 -3.18 2.13
N LEU A 537 15.56 -2.33 2.09
CA LEU A 537 15.94 -1.43 3.16
C LEU A 537 15.36 -0.04 2.86
N THR A 538 14.47 0.46 3.72
CA THR A 538 13.85 1.79 3.59
C THR A 538 14.45 2.76 4.60
N LEU A 539 15.05 3.84 4.12
CA LEU A 539 15.73 4.86 4.92
C LEU A 539 14.88 6.14 4.97
N ARG A 540 14.32 6.48 6.13
CA ARG A 540 13.55 7.71 6.35
C ARG A 540 14.49 8.90 6.51
N VAL A 541 14.83 9.55 5.40
CA VAL A 541 15.63 10.78 5.38
C VAL A 541 14.81 11.96 5.86
N ARG A 542 15.38 12.82 6.72
CA ARG A 542 14.70 13.99 7.27
C ARG A 542 15.55 15.24 7.08
N MET A 543 15.01 16.26 6.41
CA MET A 543 15.66 17.55 6.22
C MET A 543 17.18 17.41 5.91
N PRO A 544 17.54 16.79 4.75
CA PRO A 544 18.93 16.44 4.47
C PRO A 544 19.86 17.65 4.40
N ILE A 545 21.08 17.50 4.91
CA ILE A 545 22.11 18.52 4.99
C ILE A 545 23.45 17.93 4.53
N ASP A 546 24.18 18.64 3.70
CA ASP A 546 25.57 18.32 3.34
C ASP A 546 26.54 19.46 3.74
N GLY A 547 27.82 19.29 3.44
CA GLY A 547 28.85 20.29 3.73
C GLY A 547 28.80 21.55 2.85
N ASP A 548 28.13 21.51 1.71
CA ASP A 548 27.98 22.69 0.83
C ASP A 548 26.76 23.54 1.23
N ILE A 549 26.93 24.30 2.27
CA ILE A 549 25.92 25.23 2.79
C ILE A 549 25.97 26.60 2.13
N LEU A 550 26.94 26.88 1.27
CA LEU A 550 27.16 28.18 0.66
C LEU A 550 26.64 28.27 -0.78
N THR A 551 26.67 27.15 -1.54
CA THR A 551 26.30 27.14 -2.96
C THR A 551 25.18 26.19 -3.31
N ASN A 552 24.97 25.13 -2.54
CA ASN A 552 23.94 24.13 -2.82
C ASN A 552 22.55 24.62 -2.41
N LYS A 553 21.80 25.16 -3.37
CA LYS A 553 20.41 25.65 -3.18
C LYS A 553 19.40 24.59 -2.72
N ARG A 554 19.76 23.31 -2.75
CA ARG A 554 18.92 22.22 -2.22
C ARG A 554 19.14 21.99 -0.73
N ASN A 555 20.32 22.35 -0.20
CA ASN A 555 20.71 22.22 1.20
C ASN A 555 19.75 23.00 2.10
N PHE A 556 19.30 22.33 3.16
CA PHE A 556 18.38 22.94 4.12
C PHE A 556 18.97 24.23 4.75
N ILE A 557 20.26 24.21 5.16
CA ILE A 557 20.91 25.36 5.77
C ILE A 557 21.01 26.52 4.77
N TYR A 558 21.39 26.24 3.51
CA TYR A 558 21.38 27.28 2.45
C TYR A 558 20.03 27.98 2.39
N LYS A 559 18.93 27.20 2.36
CA LYS A 559 17.59 27.77 2.25
C LYS A 559 17.23 28.66 3.41
N ILE A 560 17.40 28.18 4.66
CA ILE A 560 16.99 28.95 5.84
C ILE A 560 17.89 30.18 6.06
N ALA A 561 19.15 30.16 5.61
CA ALA A 561 20.03 31.32 5.63
C ALA A 561 19.68 32.38 4.58
N HIS A 562 18.83 32.04 3.59
CA HIS A 562 18.38 32.98 2.55
C HIS A 562 16.90 33.39 2.70
N TYR A 563 16.21 32.88 3.75
CA TYR A 563 14.86 33.32 4.05
C TYR A 563 14.83 34.54 4.96
N ASN A 564 13.91 35.47 4.71
CA ASN A 564 13.74 36.67 5.56
C ASN A 564 13.26 36.30 6.97
N LYS A 565 12.47 35.23 7.08
CA LYS A 565 11.96 34.70 8.35
C LYS A 565 11.93 33.16 8.32
N VAL A 566 12.09 32.54 9.47
CA VAL A 566 12.01 31.09 9.67
C VAL A 566 11.10 30.75 10.85
N VAL A 567 10.54 29.54 10.86
CA VAL A 567 9.84 29.02 12.07
C VAL A 567 10.87 28.47 13.04
N ASN A 568 10.60 28.57 14.34
CA ASN A 568 11.48 28.02 15.36
C ASN A 568 10.88 26.74 15.96
N ILE A 569 10.89 25.66 15.18
CA ILE A 569 10.37 24.35 15.59
C ILE A 569 11.50 23.31 15.49
N PRO A 570 11.76 22.54 16.57
CA PRO A 570 12.72 21.44 16.52
C PRO A 570 12.26 20.32 15.58
N ASN A 571 13.20 19.73 14.86
CA ASN A 571 12.98 18.61 13.95
C ASN A 571 14.20 17.67 13.94
N SER A 572 14.00 16.40 13.68
CA SER A 572 15.09 15.50 13.31
C SER A 572 15.68 15.89 11.97
N MET A 573 16.99 15.71 11.80
CA MET A 573 17.70 16.03 10.54
C MET A 573 18.70 14.93 10.19
N THR A 574 19.04 14.84 8.90
CA THR A 574 19.97 13.88 8.31
C THR A 574 21.22 14.60 7.82
N VAL A 575 22.36 14.40 8.48
CA VAL A 575 23.66 14.91 8.02
C VAL A 575 24.26 13.91 7.06
N LEU A 576 24.11 14.15 5.76
CA LEU A 576 24.46 13.22 4.68
C LEU A 576 25.94 12.78 4.68
N PRO A 577 26.95 13.66 4.90
CA PRO A 577 28.35 13.24 4.93
C PRO A 577 28.67 12.20 6.00
N GLU A 578 28.00 12.23 7.15
CA GLU A 578 28.16 11.22 8.19
C GLU A 578 27.35 9.95 7.88
N LEU A 579 26.08 10.11 7.45
CA LEU A 579 25.14 8.99 7.41
C LEU A 579 25.20 8.17 6.12
N LEU A 580 25.56 8.75 4.95
CA LEU A 580 25.60 7.99 3.69
C LEU A 580 26.61 6.82 3.71
N PRO A 581 27.79 6.89 4.37
CA PRO A 581 28.65 5.73 4.57
C PRO A 581 27.93 4.57 5.27
N TYR A 582 27.06 4.86 6.23
CA TYR A 582 26.26 3.82 6.91
C TYR A 582 25.20 3.23 5.97
N ALA A 583 24.57 4.04 5.11
CA ALA A 583 23.62 3.52 4.11
C ALA A 583 24.27 2.49 3.16
N VAL A 584 25.50 2.76 2.72
CA VAL A 584 26.26 1.79 1.88
C VAL A 584 26.59 0.52 2.68
N GLU A 585 26.99 0.65 3.93
CA GLU A 585 27.29 -0.49 4.79
C GLU A 585 26.03 -1.32 5.10
N MET A 586 24.90 -0.69 5.41
CA MET A 586 23.62 -1.36 5.61
C MET A 586 23.21 -2.17 4.37
N GLY A 587 23.39 -1.58 3.17
CA GLY A 587 23.17 -2.29 1.91
C GLY A 587 24.09 -3.51 1.76
N LEU A 588 25.38 -3.37 2.03
CA LEU A 588 26.36 -4.48 1.99
C LEU A 588 26.02 -5.61 2.96
N ARG A 589 25.53 -5.25 4.16
CA ARG A 589 25.05 -6.20 5.18
C ARG A 589 23.67 -6.75 4.84
N ARG A 590 23.05 -6.31 3.75
CA ARG A 590 21.70 -6.65 3.33
C ARG A 590 20.65 -6.46 4.46
N LEU A 591 20.76 -5.38 5.22
CA LEU A 591 19.75 -5.02 6.22
C LEU A 591 18.43 -4.70 5.50
N VAL A 592 17.31 -5.02 6.15
CA VAL A 592 15.97 -4.87 5.58
C VAL A 592 15.02 -4.15 6.54
N GLY A 593 13.86 -3.76 6.02
CA GLY A 593 12.84 -3.05 6.77
C GLY A 593 13.12 -1.55 6.87
N VAL A 594 12.40 -0.88 7.75
CA VAL A 594 12.45 0.59 7.88
C VAL A 594 13.48 1.01 8.92
N TYR A 595 14.21 2.09 8.63
CA TYR A 595 15.12 2.77 9.56
C TYR A 595 14.92 4.28 9.53
N ASN A 596 14.85 4.91 10.69
CA ASN A 596 14.88 6.36 10.84
C ASN A 596 16.31 6.87 10.57
N PHE A 597 16.55 7.28 9.33
CA PHE A 597 17.88 7.68 8.84
C PHE A 597 18.15 9.15 9.17
N CYS A 598 18.32 9.42 10.45
CA CYS A 598 18.59 10.76 10.99
C CYS A 598 19.56 10.67 12.17
N ASN A 599 20.23 11.79 12.45
CA ASN A 599 21.10 11.91 13.60
C ASN A 599 20.26 11.95 14.91
N PRO A 600 20.82 11.44 16.03
CA PRO A 600 20.14 11.50 17.33
C PRO A 600 19.80 12.92 17.75
N GLY A 601 18.57 13.11 18.27
CA GLY A 601 18.06 14.36 18.78
C GLY A 601 17.35 15.22 17.72
N ALA A 602 16.75 16.30 18.18
CA ALA A 602 16.08 17.31 17.37
C ALA A 602 16.73 18.69 17.55
N ILE A 603 16.76 19.47 16.48
CA ILE A 603 17.34 20.81 16.46
C ILE A 603 16.41 21.79 15.76
N SER A 604 16.26 23.02 16.28
CA SER A 604 15.39 24.01 15.69
C SER A 604 16.10 24.83 14.60
N HIS A 605 15.34 25.51 13.76
CA HIS A 605 15.88 26.43 12.75
C HIS A 605 16.77 27.50 13.39
N ASN A 606 16.37 28.07 14.53
CA ASN A 606 17.15 29.08 15.21
C ASN A 606 18.50 28.52 15.71
N GLN A 607 18.49 27.33 16.30
CA GLN A 607 19.75 26.69 16.76
C GLN A 607 20.70 26.39 15.59
N VAL A 608 20.18 26.02 14.42
CA VAL A 608 21.00 25.86 13.21
C VAL A 608 21.56 27.19 12.74
N LEU A 609 20.74 28.26 12.75
CA LEU A 609 21.20 29.59 12.35
C LEU A 609 22.16 30.24 13.37
N GLU A 610 22.06 29.90 14.64
CA GLU A 610 23.06 30.23 15.66
C GLU A 610 24.43 29.62 15.30
N LEU A 611 24.45 28.32 14.93
CA LEU A 611 25.68 27.70 14.41
C LEU A 611 26.18 28.37 13.12
N TYR A 612 25.26 28.72 12.20
CA TYR A 612 25.64 29.44 10.99
C TYR A 612 26.30 30.78 11.32
N ARG A 613 25.74 31.55 12.25
CA ARG A 613 26.33 32.82 12.74
C ARG A 613 27.70 32.56 13.36
N ASP A 614 27.83 31.58 14.26
CA ASP A 614 29.04 31.34 15.02
C ASP A 614 30.23 30.85 14.14
N TYR A 615 29.95 30.07 13.09
CA TYR A 615 30.98 29.48 12.24
C TYR A 615 31.16 30.16 10.88
N ILE A 616 30.12 30.77 10.33
CA ILE A 616 30.12 31.25 8.93
C ILE A 616 30.03 32.77 8.87
N ASP A 617 29.04 33.38 9.50
CA ASP A 617 28.80 34.82 9.37
C ASP A 617 28.41 35.45 10.73
N PRO A 618 29.37 36.00 11.49
CA PRO A 618 29.11 36.58 12.82
C PRO A 618 28.07 37.68 12.85
N ASP A 619 27.87 38.37 11.72
CA ASP A 619 26.90 39.48 11.62
C ASP A 619 25.51 39.02 11.16
N PHE A 620 25.31 37.73 10.94
CA PHE A 620 24.07 37.14 10.43
C PHE A 620 22.89 37.36 11.38
N LYS A 621 21.79 37.90 10.82
CA LYS A 621 20.55 38.17 11.54
C LYS A 621 19.36 37.55 10.81
N TRP A 622 18.38 37.09 11.55
CA TRP A 622 17.13 36.52 11.00
C TRP A 622 15.93 36.92 11.85
N GLY A 623 14.74 36.75 11.29
CA GLY A 623 13.48 36.91 11.98
C GLY A 623 12.72 35.59 12.09
N ASN A 624 11.70 35.53 12.95
CA ASN A 624 10.82 34.38 13.07
C ASN A 624 9.40 34.66 12.59
N PHE A 625 8.74 33.61 12.05
CA PHE A 625 7.29 33.57 11.91
C PHE A 625 6.68 32.83 13.11
N THR A 626 5.39 33.09 13.39
CA THR A 626 4.55 32.11 14.07
C THR A 626 4.11 30.99 13.08
N VAL A 627 3.58 29.89 13.60
CA VAL A 627 3.03 28.81 12.75
C VAL A 627 1.85 29.29 11.92
N GLU A 628 1.01 30.16 12.51
CA GLU A 628 -0.15 30.77 11.85
C GLU A 628 0.26 31.76 10.73
N GLU A 629 1.34 32.49 10.93
CA GLU A 629 1.91 33.38 9.89
C GLU A 629 2.49 32.55 8.74
N GLN A 630 3.19 31.45 9.04
CA GLN A 630 3.72 30.54 8.03
C GLN A 630 2.61 29.90 7.20
N ALA A 631 1.52 29.44 7.83
CA ALA A 631 0.39 28.80 7.15
C ALA A 631 -0.28 29.71 6.09
N LYS A 632 -0.11 31.04 6.18
CA LYS A 632 -0.61 31.98 5.17
C LYS A 632 0.28 32.08 3.92
N VAL A 633 1.51 31.58 3.99
CA VAL A 633 2.54 31.74 2.94
C VAL A 633 2.80 30.44 2.18
N ILE A 634 2.49 29.27 2.78
CA ILE A 634 2.72 27.95 2.19
C ILE A 634 1.39 27.27 1.85
N THR A 635 1.35 26.56 0.71
CA THR A 635 0.16 25.86 0.24
C THR A 635 -0.02 24.49 0.93
N ALA A 636 1.07 23.72 1.04
CA ALA A 636 1.05 22.40 1.68
C ALA A 636 1.53 22.52 3.13
N ALA A 637 0.86 21.85 4.06
CA ALA A 637 1.29 21.77 5.45
C ALA A 637 2.68 21.14 5.58
N ARG A 638 3.37 21.44 6.67
CA ARG A 638 4.70 20.90 6.96
C ARG A 638 4.63 19.92 8.13
N SER A 639 5.26 18.79 7.93
CA SER A 639 5.42 17.78 8.97
C SER A 639 6.54 18.20 9.92
N ASN A 640 6.21 18.41 11.18
CA ASN A 640 7.19 18.68 12.24
C ASN A 640 7.18 17.50 13.20
N ASN A 641 8.33 16.84 13.32
CA ASN A 641 8.39 15.63 14.15
C ASN A 641 9.82 15.31 14.58
N GLU A 642 9.94 14.52 15.63
CA GLU A 642 11.18 13.89 16.06
C GLU A 642 11.08 12.37 15.82
N LEU A 643 12.04 11.85 15.06
CA LEU A 643 12.18 10.42 14.79
C LEU A 643 13.08 9.77 15.83
N SER A 644 12.71 8.58 16.31
CA SER A 644 13.55 7.81 17.23
C SER A 644 14.84 7.33 16.52
N PRO A 645 16.02 7.66 17.00
CA PRO A 645 17.28 7.20 16.43
C PRO A 645 17.70 5.81 16.90
N HIS A 646 16.89 5.17 17.77
CA HIS A 646 17.34 4.03 18.58
C HIS A 646 17.79 2.83 17.75
N LYS A 647 17.05 2.49 16.71
CA LYS A 647 17.35 1.37 15.81
C LYS A 647 18.64 1.62 15.03
N MET A 648 18.82 2.83 14.47
CA MET A 648 20.07 3.23 13.79
C MET A 648 21.26 3.25 14.74
N TRP A 649 21.07 3.79 15.95
CA TRP A 649 22.14 3.89 16.92
C TRP A 649 22.60 2.52 17.45
N LYS A 650 21.70 1.55 17.56
CA LYS A 650 22.06 0.16 17.89
C LYS A 650 22.96 -0.45 16.81
N GLU A 651 22.72 -0.15 15.53
CA GLU A 651 23.56 -0.61 14.42
C GLU A 651 24.90 0.14 14.34
N PHE A 652 24.90 1.44 14.66
CA PHE A 652 26.04 2.36 14.53
C PHE A 652 26.23 3.21 15.80
N PRO A 653 26.80 2.65 16.88
CA PRO A 653 26.94 3.36 18.17
C PRO A 653 27.84 4.60 18.13
N GLY A 654 28.66 4.75 17.07
CA GLY A 654 29.53 5.91 16.87
C GLY A 654 28.84 7.12 16.21
N MET A 655 27.55 7.04 15.91
CA MET A 655 26.79 8.11 15.27
C MET A 655 26.66 9.32 16.21
N LEU A 656 26.96 10.52 15.70
CA LEU A 656 26.96 11.75 16.49
C LEU A 656 25.55 12.33 16.68
N PRO A 657 25.29 13.00 17.83
CA PRO A 657 24.12 13.86 17.98
C PRO A 657 24.05 14.92 16.88
N ILE A 658 22.83 15.34 16.53
CA ILE A 658 22.62 16.27 15.40
C ILE A 658 23.47 17.53 15.49
N ARG A 659 23.60 18.14 16.68
CA ARG A 659 24.41 19.36 16.87
C ARG A 659 25.90 19.10 16.58
N ASP A 660 26.44 18.03 17.14
CA ASP A 660 27.86 17.69 16.98
C ASP A 660 28.20 17.26 15.56
N SER A 661 27.29 16.52 14.94
CA SER A 661 27.38 16.14 13.52
C SER A 661 27.40 17.37 12.61
N LEU A 662 26.51 18.32 12.83
CA LEU A 662 26.49 19.59 12.08
C LEU A 662 27.83 20.35 12.25
N ILE A 663 28.34 20.44 13.47
CA ILE A 663 29.61 21.12 13.71
C ILE A 663 30.76 20.40 12.98
N GLN A 664 30.84 19.08 13.12
CA GLN A 664 31.97 18.29 12.61
C GLN A 664 31.97 18.14 11.09
N TYR A 665 30.81 17.83 10.50
CA TYR A 665 30.72 17.46 9.08
C TYR A 665 30.21 18.57 8.17
N VAL A 666 29.71 19.66 8.73
CA VAL A 666 29.10 20.75 7.95
C VAL A 666 29.79 22.09 8.22
N PHE A 667 29.73 22.60 9.44
CA PHE A 667 30.17 23.98 9.72
C PHE A 667 31.69 24.14 9.74
N LYS A 668 32.45 23.25 10.38
CA LYS A 668 33.90 23.31 10.38
C LYS A 668 34.52 23.18 8.98
N PRO A 669 34.10 22.22 8.13
CA PRO A 669 34.56 22.16 6.74
C PRO A 669 34.22 23.43 5.94
N ALA A 670 32.98 23.93 6.03
CA ALA A 670 32.57 25.15 5.34
C ALA A 670 33.32 26.41 5.79
N GLN A 671 33.66 26.51 7.07
CA GLN A 671 34.49 27.60 7.61
C GLN A 671 35.91 27.58 7.00
N THR A 672 36.48 26.41 6.84
CA THR A 672 37.81 26.22 6.23
C THR A 672 37.80 26.61 4.76
N ASP A 673 36.79 26.23 4.00
CA ASP A 673 36.67 26.57 2.58
C ASP A 673 36.45 28.06 2.36
N LYS A 674 35.65 28.73 3.21
CA LYS A 674 35.46 30.16 3.19
C LYS A 674 36.78 30.93 3.47
N SER A 675 37.60 30.43 4.38
CA SER A 675 38.89 31.04 4.68
C SER A 675 39.88 30.89 3.52
N LYS A 676 39.87 29.76 2.80
CA LYS A 676 40.68 29.54 1.58
C LYS A 676 40.24 30.47 0.45
N ALA A 677 38.92 30.66 0.23
CA ALA A 677 38.38 31.56 -0.78
C ALA A 677 38.75 33.06 -0.51
N ARG A 678 38.79 33.47 0.76
CA ARG A 678 39.26 34.83 1.14
C ARG A 678 40.81 35.00 1.03
N GLY A 679 41.55 33.92 1.15
CA GLY A 679 43.02 33.90 1.04
C GLY A 679 43.55 33.94 -0.41
N THR A 680 42.71 33.66 -1.40
CA THR A 680 43.08 33.72 -2.83
C THR A 680 42.78 35.10 -3.48
N VAL A 681 42.16 36.02 -2.75
CA VAL A 681 41.96 37.42 -3.18
C VAL A 681 42.99 38.29 -2.39
N LYS A 682 44.27 38.15 -2.70
CA LYS A 682 45.35 39.12 -2.39
C LYS A 682 46.18 39.37 -3.62
#